data_02411c6716899516113e94c652276197
#
_entry.id   02411c6716899516113e94c652276197
#
_cell.length_a   1.000
_cell.length_b   1.000
_cell.length_c   1.000
_cell.angle_alpha   90.00
_cell.angle_beta   90.00
_cell.angle_gamma   90.00
#
_symmetry.space_group_name_H-M   'P 1'
#
loop_
_entity.id
_entity.type
_entity.pdbx_description
1 polymer ?
#
loop_
_entity_poly.entity_id
_entity_poly.type
_entity_poly.pdbx_seq_one_letter_code
_entity_poly.pdbx_strand_id
1 'polypeptide(L)'
;MTRPPKARPDDAPSGGIGAAGEALAAAGLRRAGYRVVARNLRTAHGEIDLLVRRRRAWIAVEVKARRDHPAPERCIRQEQLDRLERSLRALAPRLRPRPRSLWIDAVSVRWRRPRPEILHLPALRYVAWDSDGTGGSRRLPDRRDARPNLLRTEAPYAFLPMTVFSDQIIPRRKLMLMLSETLLLMAILVVGTSLPPLTTRDYSFWRPDWELARGLLTSFTIAVICQASLSYNDLYDWKTSQNRAELPNRLLHAAGYALVMLGALSFFAGSLFFLPGLADINRETWKLIALVGLGFVAIFLFRTAFHWFFYKWRFGERVVVVGSSAEAQQIARMVLDTPMSGFELFGLVEEPDQPPLPQGAGAPPVVGKLDGLRELCRQEGVSRVVVALRERRGKVPVDRLLDVRMDGVQVEEREAMYERLTGKLAVESMRPSYLIFGQGFAKNRLTMVSKRLLDVFAAATGLILSLPLALLTAALVKLTSRGPVFFCQERTGQDGVPFKLIKFRTMRVDAEKESGPVWAQKNDARVTPVGRFLRLSRLDEIPQFLNILAGQMSFVGPRPERPHFVEQLKQSIPFYPLRHTVKPGLTGWAQVRHPYGASIEDAQEKLRYDLYYIKNMSLLFDISVMFRTIAVILRGSGAR
;
A
#
# COMPACT_ATOMS: atom_id res chain seq x y z
N MET A 1 40.09 41.73 21.15
CA MET A 1 39.63 40.42 21.69
C MET A 1 38.49 40.68 22.63
N THR A 2 37.28 40.69 22.20
CA THR A 2 36.09 40.87 23.05
C THR A 2 35.35 39.52 23.10
N ARG A 3 35.31 38.94 24.29
CA ARG A 3 34.56 37.69 24.57
C ARG A 3 33.06 37.89 24.24
N PRO A 4 32.37 36.84 23.78
CA PRO A 4 30.92 36.89 23.63
C PRO A 4 30.29 37.13 25.02
N PRO A 5 29.19 37.87 25.14
CA PRO A 5 28.53 38.13 26.42
C PRO A 5 28.15 36.82 27.09
N LYS A 6 28.64 36.65 28.32
CA LYS A 6 28.20 35.59 29.23
C LYS A 6 26.73 35.83 29.59
N ALA A 7 25.89 34.83 29.27
CA ALA A 7 24.53 34.81 29.79
C ALA A 7 24.59 34.73 31.33
N ARG A 8 23.91 35.62 32.02
CA ARG A 8 23.70 35.59 33.48
C ARG A 8 22.78 34.43 33.83
N PRO A 9 23.02 33.72 34.94
CA PRO A 9 22.22 32.54 35.35
C PRO A 9 20.85 32.87 35.94
N ASP A 10 20.54 34.10 36.24
CA ASP A 10 19.35 34.47 37.01
C ASP A 10 18.45 35.46 36.28
N ASP A 11 17.60 34.94 35.41
CA ASP A 11 16.30 35.52 35.10
C ASP A 11 15.27 34.39 35.13
N ALA A 12 14.64 34.21 36.28
CA ALA A 12 13.47 33.36 36.45
C ALA A 12 12.33 33.91 35.54
N PRO A 13 11.71 33.12 34.67
CA PRO A 13 10.71 33.61 33.77
C PRO A 13 9.39 33.85 34.48
N SER A 14 8.86 35.06 34.33
CA SER A 14 7.46 35.37 34.55
C SER A 14 6.57 34.33 33.86
N GLY A 15 5.81 33.54 34.63
CA GLY A 15 5.17 32.31 34.20
C GLY A 15 4.12 32.43 33.09
N GLY A 16 4.55 32.36 31.85
CA GLY A 16 3.68 32.27 30.68
C GLY A 16 3.85 30.93 29.92
N ILE A 17 2.78 30.49 29.29
CA ILE A 17 2.74 29.27 28.42
C ILE A 17 3.85 29.28 27.38
N GLY A 18 4.28 30.48 26.92
CA GLY A 18 5.38 30.66 25.96
C GLY A 18 6.72 30.17 26.51
N ALA A 19 7.14 30.67 27.69
CA ALA A 19 8.42 30.29 28.28
C ALA A 19 8.50 28.80 28.66
N ALA A 20 7.41 28.22 29.12
CA ALA A 20 7.33 26.78 29.37
C ALA A 20 7.40 25.97 28.03
N GLY A 21 6.80 26.47 26.95
CA GLY A 21 6.89 25.88 25.63
C GLY A 21 8.31 25.89 25.05
N GLU A 22 9.02 27.02 25.18
CA GLU A 22 10.42 27.15 24.79
C GLU A 22 11.35 26.22 25.57
N ALA A 23 11.11 26.06 26.87
CA ALA A 23 11.87 25.13 27.72
C ALA A 23 11.67 23.68 27.24
N LEU A 24 10.45 23.29 26.93
CA LEU A 24 10.11 21.97 26.43
C LEU A 24 10.69 21.74 25.01
N ALA A 25 10.59 22.75 24.12
CA ALA A 25 11.20 22.70 22.79
C ALA A 25 12.71 22.52 22.86
N ALA A 26 13.38 23.27 23.74
CA ALA A 26 14.82 23.17 23.95
C ALA A 26 15.23 21.78 24.51
N ALA A 27 14.46 21.22 25.44
CA ALA A 27 14.69 19.88 25.97
C ALA A 27 14.49 18.80 24.88
N GLY A 28 13.46 18.94 24.06
CA GLY A 28 13.18 18.07 22.94
C GLY A 28 14.31 18.07 21.89
N LEU A 29 14.76 19.25 21.48
CA LEU A 29 15.86 19.41 20.53
C LEU A 29 17.19 18.84 21.04
N ARG A 30 17.47 18.98 22.36
CA ARG A 30 18.65 18.35 22.96
C ARG A 30 18.61 16.83 22.87
N ARG A 31 17.46 16.20 23.14
CA ARG A 31 17.27 14.74 23.01
C ARG A 31 17.44 14.28 21.56
N ALA A 32 17.10 15.14 20.57
CA ALA A 32 17.32 14.88 19.15
C ALA A 32 18.76 15.11 18.66
N GLY A 33 19.68 15.40 19.59
CA GLY A 33 21.10 15.59 19.25
C GLY A 33 21.46 17.00 18.76
N TYR A 34 20.57 17.99 18.97
CA TYR A 34 20.90 19.39 18.72
C TYR A 34 21.54 20.03 19.96
N ARG A 35 22.58 20.83 19.75
CA ARG A 35 23.17 21.64 20.82
C ARG A 35 22.45 22.99 20.85
N VAL A 36 21.72 23.28 21.90
CA VAL A 36 21.12 24.61 22.13
C VAL A 36 22.22 25.57 22.54
N VAL A 37 22.44 26.61 21.75
CA VAL A 37 23.53 27.58 21.94
C VAL A 37 23.04 28.84 22.65
N ALA A 38 21.87 29.34 22.28
CA ALA A 38 21.25 30.49 22.90
C ALA A 38 19.72 30.35 22.93
N ARG A 39 19.08 31.06 23.86
CA ARG A 39 17.63 31.23 23.98
C ARG A 39 17.30 32.70 23.99
N ASN A 40 16.17 33.08 23.42
CA ASN A 40 15.64 34.45 23.40
C ASN A 40 16.71 35.45 22.95
N LEU A 41 17.40 35.10 21.85
CA LEU A 41 18.53 35.87 21.34
C LEU A 41 18.02 37.11 20.57
N ARG A 42 18.22 38.28 21.16
CA ARG A 42 17.88 39.56 20.54
C ARG A 42 18.91 39.98 19.51
N THR A 43 18.44 40.35 18.33
CA THR A 43 19.23 40.85 17.21
C THR A 43 18.71 42.21 16.76
N ALA A 44 19.44 42.90 15.91
CA ALA A 44 18.99 44.19 15.31
C ALA A 44 17.70 44.02 14.47
N HIS A 45 17.37 42.78 14.03
CA HIS A 45 16.23 42.48 13.16
C HIS A 45 15.09 41.74 13.88
N GLY A 46 15.24 41.48 15.18
CA GLY A 46 14.24 40.80 15.99
C GLY A 46 14.81 39.74 16.92
N GLU A 47 13.95 38.98 17.56
CA GLU A 47 14.29 37.92 18.52
C GLU A 47 14.25 36.55 17.87
N ILE A 48 15.19 35.66 18.25
CA ILE A 48 15.25 34.25 17.89
C ILE A 48 14.97 33.45 19.16
N ASP A 49 13.89 32.69 19.21
CA ASP A 49 13.48 31.94 20.41
C ASP A 49 14.57 30.92 20.83
N LEU A 50 15.07 30.13 19.87
CA LEU A 50 16.17 29.20 20.12
C LEU A 50 17.17 29.24 18.95
N LEU A 51 18.45 29.38 19.28
CA LEU A 51 19.54 29.18 18.33
C LEU A 51 20.21 27.84 18.63
N VAL A 52 20.13 26.92 17.68
CA VAL A 52 20.65 25.55 17.86
C VAL A 52 21.68 25.21 16.80
N ARG A 53 22.53 24.23 17.11
CA ARG A 53 23.58 23.74 16.22
C ARG A 53 23.60 22.25 16.16
N ARG A 54 23.76 21.70 14.94
CA ARG A 54 24.06 20.30 14.72
C ARG A 54 25.23 20.17 13.76
N ARG A 55 26.37 19.64 14.24
CA ARG A 55 27.65 19.67 13.48
C ARG A 55 28.05 21.12 13.11
N ARG A 56 28.07 21.46 11.81
CA ARG A 56 28.36 22.80 11.27
C ARG A 56 27.13 23.51 10.71
N ALA A 57 25.94 22.90 10.86
CA ALA A 57 24.67 23.55 10.53
C ALA A 57 24.18 24.37 11.74
N TRP A 58 23.81 25.62 11.51
CA TRP A 58 23.23 26.52 12.49
C TRP A 58 21.78 26.80 12.13
N ILE A 59 20.92 26.76 13.12
CA ILE A 59 19.47 26.73 12.91
C ILE A 59 18.83 27.72 13.87
N ALA A 60 18.09 28.68 13.33
CA ALA A 60 17.17 29.52 14.11
C ALA A 60 15.84 28.80 14.22
N VAL A 61 15.33 28.64 15.44
CA VAL A 61 14.09 27.91 15.71
C VAL A 61 13.07 28.87 16.30
N GLU A 62 11.91 28.96 15.68
CA GLU A 62 10.72 29.65 16.19
C GLU A 62 9.87 28.66 16.99
N VAL A 63 9.48 29.03 18.19
CA VAL A 63 8.67 28.18 19.08
C VAL A 63 7.24 28.70 19.17
N LYS A 64 6.25 27.85 18.87
CA LYS A 64 4.83 28.18 19.02
C LYS A 64 4.19 27.25 20.05
N ALA A 65 3.88 27.82 21.22
CA ALA A 65 3.24 27.10 22.33
C ALA A 65 1.85 27.68 22.61
N ARG A 66 0.79 26.86 22.51
CA ARG A 66 -0.60 27.27 22.81
C ARG A 66 -1.40 26.11 23.42
N ARG A 67 -2.35 26.45 24.32
CA ARG A 67 -3.25 25.47 24.97
C ARG A 67 -4.38 25.03 24.04
N ASP A 68 -5.04 25.97 23.38
CA ASP A 68 -6.34 25.74 22.74
C ASP A 68 -6.27 25.81 21.20
N HIS A 69 -5.07 25.84 20.62
CA HIS A 69 -4.91 25.89 19.18
C HIS A 69 -4.55 24.51 18.62
N PRO A 70 -5.34 23.95 17.68
CA PRO A 70 -5.13 22.60 17.16
C PRO A 70 -3.85 22.43 16.35
N ALA A 71 -3.32 23.53 15.79
CA ALA A 71 -2.14 23.54 14.93
C ALA A 71 -1.31 24.83 15.12
N PRO A 72 -0.58 24.99 16.27
CA PRO A 72 0.20 26.20 16.53
C PRO A 72 1.20 26.54 15.43
N GLU A 73 1.69 25.56 14.69
CA GLU A 73 2.60 25.71 13.56
C GLU A 73 1.99 26.51 12.39
N ARG A 74 0.66 26.53 12.24
CA ARG A 74 -0.03 27.31 11.19
C ARG A 74 -0.02 28.81 11.49
N CYS A 75 0.36 29.20 12.70
CA CYS A 75 0.50 30.60 13.08
C CYS A 75 1.84 31.21 12.67
N ILE A 76 2.71 30.49 11.98
CA ILE A 76 4.00 31.02 11.49
C ILE A 76 3.74 31.79 10.21
N ARG A 77 3.92 33.12 10.28
CA ARG A 77 3.73 34.03 9.14
C ARG A 77 5.02 34.18 8.33
N GLN A 78 4.88 34.49 7.05
CA GLN A 78 6.00 34.73 6.15
C GLN A 78 6.93 35.85 6.67
N GLU A 79 6.38 36.93 7.20
CA GLU A 79 7.11 38.03 7.80
C GLU A 79 8.02 37.60 8.97
N GLN A 80 7.59 36.59 9.74
CA GLN A 80 8.40 36.02 10.82
C GLN A 80 9.60 35.25 10.27
N LEU A 81 9.40 34.47 9.22
CA LEU A 81 10.49 33.76 8.54
C LEU A 81 11.50 34.73 7.93
N ASP A 82 11.04 35.82 7.33
CA ASP A 82 11.90 36.85 6.75
C ASP A 82 12.70 37.61 7.83
N ARG A 83 12.10 37.83 8.99
CA ARG A 83 12.77 38.39 10.17
C ARG A 83 13.87 37.50 10.71
N LEU A 84 13.56 36.20 10.86
CA LEU A 84 14.51 35.20 11.34
C LEU A 84 15.66 35.02 10.34
N GLU A 85 15.39 35.07 9.06
CA GLU A 85 16.39 35.00 8.01
C GLU A 85 17.39 36.17 8.10
N ARG A 86 16.88 37.40 8.20
CA ARG A 86 17.72 38.60 8.39
C ARG A 86 18.55 38.54 9.67
N SER A 87 17.92 38.07 10.77
CA SER A 87 18.58 37.89 12.05
C SER A 87 19.72 36.88 11.98
N LEU A 88 19.46 35.73 11.35
CA LEU A 88 20.44 34.64 11.22
C LEU A 88 21.61 35.02 10.29
N ARG A 89 21.33 35.74 9.19
CA ARG A 89 22.38 36.28 8.29
C ARG A 89 23.30 37.29 9.02
N ALA A 90 22.73 38.18 9.82
CA ALA A 90 23.49 39.14 10.59
C ALA A 90 24.38 38.49 11.66
N LEU A 91 23.96 37.35 12.22
CA LEU A 91 24.71 36.59 13.21
C LEU A 91 25.80 35.71 12.60
N ALA A 92 25.63 35.25 11.36
CA ALA A 92 26.48 34.26 10.70
C ALA A 92 27.99 34.53 10.79
N PRO A 93 28.52 35.79 10.59
CA PRO A 93 29.94 36.09 10.71
C PRO A 93 30.51 35.86 12.11
N ARG A 94 29.66 35.97 13.14
CA ARG A 94 30.03 35.87 14.57
C ARG A 94 29.91 34.44 15.12
N LEU A 95 29.30 33.52 14.40
CA LEU A 95 29.09 32.14 14.84
C LEU A 95 30.39 31.32 14.78
N ARG A 96 30.65 30.56 15.83
CA ARG A 96 31.82 29.66 15.91
C ARG A 96 31.37 28.26 16.33
N PRO A 97 31.80 27.18 15.64
CA PRO A 97 32.59 27.18 14.39
C PRO A 97 31.81 27.84 13.23
N ARG A 98 32.54 28.32 12.22
CA ARG A 98 31.90 28.99 11.05
C ARG A 98 30.80 28.11 10.48
N PRO A 99 29.61 28.66 10.18
CA PRO A 99 28.51 27.92 9.59
C PRO A 99 28.86 27.37 8.21
N ARG A 100 28.50 26.10 7.98
CA ARG A 100 28.52 25.51 6.65
C ARG A 100 27.14 25.63 5.99
N SER A 101 26.09 25.68 6.79
CA SER A 101 24.72 25.91 6.36
C SER A 101 23.92 26.62 7.45
N LEU A 102 22.96 27.44 7.02
CA LEU A 102 22.03 28.16 7.88
C LEU A 102 20.61 27.74 7.55
N TRP A 103 19.81 27.43 8.59
CA TRP A 103 18.46 26.97 8.43
C TRP A 103 17.50 27.65 9.39
N ILE A 104 16.23 27.67 9.05
CA ILE A 104 15.13 28.08 9.93
C ILE A 104 14.22 26.89 10.12
N ASP A 105 14.01 26.54 11.37
CA ASP A 105 13.08 25.48 11.79
C ASP A 105 11.98 26.09 12.64
N ALA A 106 10.90 25.32 12.89
CA ALA A 106 9.93 25.66 13.91
C ALA A 106 9.68 24.48 14.84
N VAL A 107 9.28 24.79 16.09
CA VAL A 107 8.81 23.80 17.05
C VAL A 107 7.45 24.23 17.57
N SER A 108 6.48 23.34 17.39
CA SER A 108 5.13 23.50 17.91
C SER A 108 4.98 22.71 19.21
N VAL A 109 4.49 23.35 20.28
CA VAL A 109 4.19 22.71 21.56
C VAL A 109 2.71 22.83 21.83
N ARG A 110 2.02 21.68 21.83
CA ARG A 110 0.59 21.56 22.16
C ARG A 110 0.42 21.04 23.59
N TRP A 111 -0.29 21.78 24.39
CA TRP A 111 -0.60 21.34 25.73
C TRP A 111 -1.80 20.38 25.72
N ARG A 112 -1.51 19.07 25.82
CA ARG A 112 -2.53 18.02 25.99
C ARG A 112 -2.32 17.32 27.33
N ARG A 113 -3.40 16.97 28.03
CA ARG A 113 -3.30 16.09 29.20
C ARG A 113 -3.21 14.64 28.74
N PRO A 114 -2.34 13.78 29.30
CA PRO A 114 -1.50 14.03 30.48
C PRO A 114 -0.13 14.65 30.14
N ARG A 115 0.28 14.78 28.87
CA ARG A 115 1.62 15.31 28.50
C ARG A 115 1.56 16.22 27.28
N PRO A 116 2.42 17.27 27.22
CA PRO A 116 2.51 18.13 26.05
C PRO A 116 3.09 17.38 24.84
N GLU A 117 2.52 17.61 23.67
CA GLU A 117 2.99 17.11 22.39
C GLU A 117 3.95 18.13 21.76
N ILE A 118 5.16 17.69 21.38
CA ILE A 118 6.18 18.52 20.76
C ILE A 118 6.37 18.06 19.30
N LEU A 119 6.09 18.94 18.35
CA LEU A 119 6.29 18.72 16.94
C LEU A 119 7.42 19.60 16.42
N HIS A 120 8.50 19.02 15.92
CA HIS A 120 9.59 19.72 15.27
C HIS A 120 9.37 19.75 13.76
N LEU A 121 9.36 20.93 13.16
CA LEU A 121 9.24 21.20 11.73
C LEU A 121 10.60 21.65 11.20
N PRO A 122 11.45 20.74 10.72
CA PRO A 122 12.79 21.08 10.25
C PRO A 122 12.77 21.66 8.84
N ALA A 123 13.78 22.47 8.54
CA ALA A 123 14.09 22.99 7.21
C ALA A 123 12.95 23.77 6.55
N LEU A 124 12.25 24.60 7.32
CA LEU A 124 11.21 25.49 6.79
C LEU A 124 11.79 26.44 5.73
N ARG A 125 13.03 26.91 5.96
CA ARG A 125 13.73 27.75 5.01
C ARG A 125 15.25 27.56 5.09
N TYR A 126 15.91 27.46 3.94
CA TYR A 126 17.36 27.56 3.81
C TYR A 126 17.76 29.02 3.66
N VAL A 127 18.74 29.45 4.45
CA VAL A 127 19.29 30.81 4.38
C VAL A 127 20.61 30.74 3.61
N ALA A 128 20.64 31.29 2.40
CA ALA A 128 21.86 31.34 1.59
C ALA A 128 22.92 32.15 2.31
N TRP A 129 24.09 31.56 2.55
CA TRP A 129 25.22 32.16 3.22
C TRP A 129 26.49 31.86 2.44
N ASP A 130 27.22 32.90 2.05
CA ASP A 130 28.47 32.78 1.35
C ASP A 130 29.63 32.90 2.36
N SER A 131 30.29 31.77 2.65
CA SER A 131 31.38 31.72 3.63
C SER A 131 32.70 32.31 3.07
N ASP A 132 32.83 32.45 1.74
CA ASP A 132 34.11 32.68 1.08
C ASP A 132 34.14 33.93 0.15
N GLY A 133 33.04 34.71 0.06
CA GLY A 133 32.99 35.96 -0.69
C GLY A 133 33.11 35.84 -2.21
N THR A 134 33.06 34.63 -2.76
CA THR A 134 33.12 34.37 -4.20
C THR A 134 31.71 34.10 -4.72
N GLY A 135 31.13 35.08 -5.41
CA GLY A 135 29.74 35.01 -5.92
C GLY A 135 29.49 33.98 -7.01
N GLY A 136 29.66 32.73 -6.69
CA GLY A 136 29.35 31.58 -7.53
C GLY A 136 28.11 30.81 -7.04
N SER A 137 27.16 30.59 -7.91
CA SER A 137 25.96 29.78 -7.64
C SER A 137 26.36 28.36 -7.21
N ARG A 138 26.39 28.12 -5.91
CA ARG A 138 26.66 26.79 -5.37
C ARG A 138 25.36 25.97 -5.25
N ARG A 139 25.41 24.74 -5.74
CA ARG A 139 24.38 23.70 -5.57
C ARG A 139 23.90 23.66 -4.12
N LEU A 140 22.59 23.51 -3.93
CA LEU A 140 21.98 23.23 -2.62
C LEU A 140 22.77 22.16 -1.88
N PRO A 141 23.16 22.37 -0.60
CA PRO A 141 23.86 21.37 0.18
C PRO A 141 22.99 20.11 0.30
N ASP A 142 23.65 18.95 0.24
CA ASP A 142 23.02 17.63 0.26
C ASP A 142 22.10 17.51 1.49
N ARG A 143 20.82 17.17 1.27
CA ARG A 143 19.78 16.98 2.28
C ARG A 143 20.13 15.96 3.37
N ARG A 144 21.27 15.30 3.28
CA ARG A 144 21.70 14.27 4.26
C ARG A 144 22.00 14.84 5.65
N ASP A 145 22.32 16.12 5.78
CA ASP A 145 22.58 16.77 7.08
C ASP A 145 21.32 17.28 7.79
N ALA A 146 20.18 17.36 7.10
CA ALA A 146 18.89 17.84 7.60
C ALA A 146 17.80 16.75 7.54
N ARG A 147 18.05 15.59 8.15
CA ARG A 147 16.99 14.57 8.29
C ARG A 147 16.01 14.98 9.37
N PRO A 148 14.69 14.97 9.10
CA PRO A 148 13.67 15.21 10.11
C PRO A 148 13.66 14.04 11.11
N ASN A 149 14.09 14.31 12.33
CA ASN A 149 13.74 13.45 13.46
C ASN A 149 12.46 14.01 14.06
N LEU A 150 11.35 13.34 13.82
CA LEU A 150 10.13 13.52 14.58
C LEU A 150 10.46 13.24 16.06
N LEU A 151 10.47 14.28 16.88
CA LEU A 151 10.51 14.16 18.33
C LEU A 151 9.12 13.69 18.79
N ARG A 152 8.80 12.43 18.55
CA ARG A 152 7.75 11.75 19.29
C ARG A 152 8.35 11.33 20.63
N THR A 153 7.85 11.88 21.73
CA THR A 153 8.00 11.25 23.02
C THR A 153 7.17 9.97 22.98
N GLU A 154 7.83 8.88 22.59
CA GLU A 154 7.21 7.57 22.64
C GLU A 154 6.97 7.20 24.10
N ALA A 155 5.70 7.07 24.47
CA ALA A 155 5.33 6.19 25.56
C ALA A 155 5.67 4.74 25.12
N PRO A 156 6.14 3.86 26.02
CA PRO A 156 6.52 2.50 25.70
C PRO A 156 5.29 1.61 25.55
N TYR A 157 4.55 1.77 24.48
CA TYR A 157 3.65 0.78 23.92
C TYR A 157 3.82 0.82 22.42
N ALA A 158 4.84 0.09 21.95
CA ALA A 158 4.99 -0.28 20.55
C ALA A 158 3.92 -1.33 20.21
N PHE A 159 2.67 -0.91 20.09
CA PHE A 159 1.77 -1.54 19.15
C PHE A 159 2.03 -0.86 17.80
N LEU A 160 2.82 -1.52 16.96
CA LEU A 160 2.90 -1.23 15.54
C LEU A 160 1.47 -1.01 15.02
N PRO A 161 1.17 0.10 14.33
CA PRO A 161 -0.09 0.23 13.65
C PRO A 161 -0.08 -0.67 12.41
N MET A 162 -0.25 -1.97 12.64
CA MET A 162 -0.60 -2.94 11.58
C MET A 162 -1.91 -2.56 10.88
N THR A 163 -2.67 -1.66 11.50
CA THR A 163 -4.04 -1.32 11.10
C THR A 163 -4.15 -0.37 9.92
N VAL A 164 -3.17 0.49 9.66
CA VAL A 164 -3.27 1.48 8.55
C VAL A 164 -2.96 0.85 7.18
N PHE A 165 -2.14 -0.21 7.13
CA PHE A 165 -1.77 -0.87 5.87
C PHE A 165 -2.78 -1.93 5.41
N SER A 166 -3.53 -2.55 6.32
CA SER A 166 -4.45 -3.64 5.96
C SER A 166 -5.76 -3.15 5.32
N ASP A 167 -6.25 -1.98 5.73
CA ASP A 167 -7.55 -1.46 5.28
C ASP A 167 -7.58 -1.04 3.81
N GLN A 168 -6.43 -0.72 3.23
CA GLN A 168 -6.33 -0.32 1.82
C GLN A 168 -6.21 -1.51 0.86
N ILE A 169 -5.68 -2.65 1.33
CA ILE A 169 -5.36 -3.81 0.49
C ILE A 169 -6.41 -4.91 0.62
N ILE A 170 -6.82 -5.18 1.85
CA ILE A 170 -7.85 -6.18 2.15
C ILE A 170 -8.80 -5.55 3.18
N PRO A 171 -10.11 -5.44 2.88
CA PRO A 171 -11.08 -4.96 3.85
C PRO A 171 -11.00 -5.75 5.16
N ARG A 172 -11.05 -5.06 6.31
CA ARG A 172 -10.92 -5.70 7.64
C ARG A 172 -11.82 -6.92 7.80
N ARG A 173 -13.06 -6.82 7.33
CA ARG A 173 -14.02 -7.94 7.35
C ARG A 173 -13.54 -9.16 6.58
N LYS A 174 -12.94 -8.94 5.40
CA LYS A 174 -12.38 -10.03 4.60
C LYS A 174 -11.17 -10.66 5.28
N LEU A 175 -10.29 -9.85 5.87
CA LEU A 175 -9.15 -10.34 6.63
C LEU A 175 -9.60 -11.14 7.87
N MET A 176 -10.58 -10.61 8.62
CA MET A 176 -11.17 -11.34 9.77
C MET A 176 -11.78 -12.67 9.35
N LEU A 177 -12.54 -12.68 8.25
CA LEU A 177 -13.10 -13.92 7.70
C LEU A 177 -12.01 -14.93 7.34
N MET A 178 -10.98 -14.49 6.62
CA MET A 178 -9.86 -15.36 6.23
C MET A 178 -9.12 -15.92 7.45
N LEU A 179 -8.79 -15.09 8.43
CA LEU A 179 -8.07 -15.52 9.64
C LEU A 179 -8.91 -16.48 10.48
N SER A 180 -10.19 -16.19 10.67
CA SER A 180 -11.08 -17.06 11.44
C SER A 180 -11.32 -18.41 10.73
N GLU A 181 -11.42 -18.44 9.41
CA GLU A 181 -11.49 -19.69 8.64
C GLU A 181 -10.19 -20.50 8.72
N THR A 182 -9.02 -19.84 8.68
CA THR A 182 -7.73 -20.52 8.89
C THR A 182 -7.67 -21.18 10.25
N LEU A 183 -8.02 -20.45 11.30
CA LEU A 183 -8.03 -20.97 12.67
C LEU A 183 -9.04 -22.12 12.84
N LEU A 184 -10.22 -21.99 12.23
CA LEU A 184 -11.25 -23.03 12.24
C LEU A 184 -10.75 -24.31 11.56
N LEU A 185 -10.14 -24.20 10.38
CA LEU A 185 -9.57 -25.35 9.67
C LEU A 185 -8.43 -26.00 10.48
N MET A 186 -7.52 -25.19 11.01
CA MET A 186 -6.43 -25.71 11.85
C MET A 186 -6.98 -26.43 13.10
N ALA A 187 -7.98 -25.85 13.77
CA ALA A 187 -8.60 -26.46 14.93
C ALA A 187 -9.26 -27.82 14.57
N ILE A 188 -9.98 -27.88 13.44
CA ILE A 188 -10.61 -29.14 12.99
C ILE A 188 -9.56 -30.20 12.66
N LEU A 189 -8.46 -29.82 12.03
CA LEU A 189 -7.37 -30.74 11.69
C LEU A 189 -6.64 -31.24 12.93
N VAL A 190 -6.28 -30.37 13.86
CA VAL A 190 -5.51 -30.72 15.06
C VAL A 190 -6.39 -31.51 16.05
N VAL A 191 -7.59 -30.97 16.35
CA VAL A 191 -8.51 -31.61 17.31
C VAL A 191 -9.09 -32.91 16.71
N GLY A 192 -9.49 -32.87 15.43
CA GLY A 192 -10.08 -34.01 14.75
C GLY A 192 -9.14 -35.21 14.67
N THR A 193 -7.85 -35.00 14.46
CA THR A 193 -6.86 -36.09 14.47
C THR A 193 -6.53 -36.60 15.87
N SER A 194 -6.86 -35.83 16.92
CA SER A 194 -6.60 -36.19 18.31
C SER A 194 -7.79 -36.93 18.99
N LEU A 195 -8.96 -36.97 18.32
CA LEU A 195 -10.17 -37.56 18.88
C LEU A 195 -10.48 -38.94 18.27
N PRO A 196 -10.92 -39.93 19.08
CA PRO A 196 -11.51 -41.16 18.56
C PRO A 196 -12.78 -40.89 17.73
N PRO A 197 -13.05 -41.61 16.62
CA PRO A 197 -12.34 -42.78 16.10
C PRO A 197 -11.20 -42.48 15.11
N LEU A 198 -10.84 -41.20 14.91
CA LEU A 198 -9.86 -40.82 13.89
C LEU A 198 -8.41 -40.96 14.36
N THR A 199 -8.17 -40.91 15.66
CA THR A 199 -6.83 -41.11 16.20
C THR A 199 -6.41 -42.58 16.13
N THR A 200 -5.21 -42.84 15.63
CA THR A 200 -4.59 -44.19 15.61
C THR A 200 -3.35 -44.26 16.48
N ARG A 201 -2.99 -43.15 17.09
CA ARG A 201 -1.82 -43.04 17.96
C ARG A 201 -2.21 -42.35 19.25
N ASP A 202 -1.73 -42.86 20.40
CA ASP A 202 -1.87 -42.18 21.68
C ASP A 202 -1.07 -40.88 21.68
N TYR A 203 -1.74 -39.79 21.28
CA TYR A 203 -1.18 -38.46 21.24
C TYR A 203 -1.76 -37.58 22.36
N SER A 204 -0.88 -37.10 23.23
CA SER A 204 -1.26 -36.12 24.25
C SER A 204 -0.99 -34.72 23.74
N PHE A 205 -2.03 -33.96 23.41
CA PHE A 205 -1.98 -32.57 22.98
C PHE A 205 -1.26 -31.64 24.00
N TRP A 206 -1.21 -32.09 25.27
CA TRP A 206 -0.64 -31.29 26.37
C TRP A 206 0.90 -31.42 26.53
N ARG A 207 1.56 -32.23 25.72
CA ARG A 207 3.04 -32.27 25.69
C ARG A 207 3.56 -31.36 24.60
N PRO A 208 4.31 -30.28 24.94
CA PRO A 208 4.89 -29.37 23.95
C PRO A 208 6.12 -30.02 23.31
N ASP A 209 5.90 -30.90 22.35
CA ASP A 209 6.94 -31.63 21.65
C ASP A 209 7.14 -31.06 20.24
N TRP A 210 8.29 -31.38 19.63
CA TRP A 210 8.57 -31.13 18.22
C TRP A 210 7.45 -31.64 17.28
N GLU A 211 6.80 -32.75 17.63
CA GLU A 211 5.68 -33.32 16.90
C GLU A 211 4.48 -32.36 16.84
N LEU A 212 4.17 -31.66 17.93
CA LEU A 212 3.12 -30.63 17.95
C LEU A 212 3.45 -29.47 16.99
N ALA A 213 4.67 -28.97 17.01
CA ALA A 213 5.09 -27.88 16.10
C ALA A 213 4.97 -28.30 14.64
N ARG A 214 5.39 -29.52 14.31
CA ARG A 214 5.28 -30.10 12.98
C ARG A 214 3.83 -30.31 12.57
N GLY A 215 2.97 -30.79 13.47
CA GLY A 215 1.53 -30.96 13.26
C GLY A 215 0.82 -29.62 13.01
N LEU A 216 1.15 -28.59 13.78
CA LEU A 216 0.62 -27.24 13.58
C LEU A 216 1.06 -26.66 12.22
N LEU A 217 2.32 -26.85 11.82
CA LEU A 217 2.83 -26.40 10.53
C LEU A 217 2.12 -27.11 9.37
N THR A 218 1.93 -28.43 9.49
CA THR A 218 1.18 -29.22 8.49
C THR A 218 -0.28 -28.78 8.42
N SER A 219 -0.95 -28.60 9.55
CA SER A 219 -2.34 -28.12 9.60
C SER A 219 -2.48 -26.72 9.01
N PHE A 220 -1.51 -25.84 9.27
CA PHE A 220 -1.44 -24.51 8.65
C PHE A 220 -1.27 -24.60 7.13
N THR A 221 -0.38 -25.46 6.65
CA THR A 221 -0.16 -25.68 5.21
C THR A 221 -1.43 -26.18 4.52
N ILE A 222 -2.13 -27.14 5.12
CA ILE A 222 -3.42 -27.65 4.62
C ILE A 222 -4.47 -26.54 4.61
N ALA A 223 -4.57 -25.74 5.69
CA ALA A 223 -5.50 -24.62 5.76
C ALA A 223 -5.22 -23.57 4.68
N VAL A 224 -3.94 -23.24 4.40
CA VAL A 224 -3.55 -22.32 3.32
C VAL A 224 -3.94 -22.86 1.95
N ILE A 225 -3.77 -24.16 1.70
CA ILE A 225 -4.21 -24.80 0.43
C ILE A 225 -5.73 -24.73 0.29
N CYS A 226 -6.48 -25.02 1.35
CA CYS A 226 -7.93 -24.88 1.36
C CYS A 226 -8.35 -23.43 1.09
N GLN A 227 -7.70 -22.46 1.71
CA GLN A 227 -7.97 -21.03 1.46
C GLN A 227 -7.61 -20.59 0.04
N ALA A 228 -6.51 -21.06 -0.50
CA ALA A 228 -6.15 -20.79 -1.90
C ALA A 228 -7.25 -21.32 -2.84
N SER A 229 -7.78 -22.50 -2.57
CA SER A 229 -8.90 -23.10 -3.30
C SER A 229 -10.20 -22.29 -3.16
N LEU A 230 -10.53 -21.80 -1.96
CA LEU A 230 -11.66 -20.90 -1.72
C LEU A 230 -11.51 -19.59 -2.51
N SER A 231 -10.30 -19.01 -2.49
CA SER A 231 -9.98 -17.79 -3.22
C SER A 231 -10.06 -17.99 -4.74
N TYR A 232 -9.62 -19.14 -5.23
CA TYR A 232 -9.71 -19.52 -6.64
C TYR A 232 -11.17 -19.59 -7.13
N ASN A 233 -12.10 -20.04 -6.31
CA ASN A 233 -13.53 -20.10 -6.62
C ASN A 233 -14.29 -18.79 -6.34
N ASP A 234 -13.60 -17.66 -6.17
CA ASP A 234 -14.16 -16.33 -5.88
C ASP A 234 -15.04 -16.26 -4.63
N LEU A 235 -14.84 -17.20 -3.70
CA LEU A 235 -15.63 -17.28 -2.46
C LEU A 235 -15.30 -16.16 -1.47
N TYR A 236 -14.27 -15.37 -1.74
CA TYR A 236 -13.96 -14.11 -1.04
C TYR A 236 -14.45 -12.87 -1.80
N ASP A 237 -15.17 -13.04 -2.93
CA ASP A 237 -15.92 -11.96 -3.55
C ASP A 237 -17.35 -11.93 -2.97
N TRP A 238 -17.81 -10.73 -2.61
CA TRP A 238 -19.09 -10.52 -1.94
C TRP A 238 -20.30 -10.99 -2.75
N LYS A 239 -20.34 -10.63 -4.04
CA LYS A 239 -21.45 -11.01 -4.93
C LYS A 239 -21.63 -12.52 -4.99
N THR A 240 -20.52 -13.24 -4.99
CA THR A 240 -20.48 -14.70 -5.03
C THR A 240 -20.81 -15.31 -3.67
N SER A 241 -20.27 -14.72 -2.59
CA SER A 241 -20.45 -15.24 -1.23
C SER A 241 -21.86 -15.07 -0.67
N GLN A 242 -22.64 -14.10 -1.16
CA GLN A 242 -24.05 -13.90 -0.76
C GLN A 242 -25.05 -14.71 -1.55
N ASN A 243 -24.70 -15.22 -2.71
CA ASN A 243 -25.62 -16.03 -3.50
C ASN A 243 -25.81 -17.42 -2.86
N ARG A 244 -26.85 -17.52 -2.00
CA ARG A 244 -27.15 -18.76 -1.26
C ARG A 244 -27.35 -19.99 -2.16
N ALA A 245 -27.79 -19.78 -3.39
CA ALA A 245 -27.99 -20.87 -4.34
C ALA A 245 -26.68 -21.40 -4.94
N GLU A 246 -25.69 -20.55 -5.15
CA GLU A 246 -24.40 -20.91 -5.74
C GLU A 246 -23.35 -21.32 -4.70
N LEU A 247 -23.47 -20.84 -3.47
CA LEU A 247 -22.48 -21.03 -2.41
C LEU A 247 -22.14 -22.51 -2.17
N PRO A 248 -23.10 -23.46 -2.03
CA PRO A 248 -22.78 -24.86 -1.84
C PRO A 248 -21.99 -25.48 -3.00
N ASN A 249 -22.40 -25.21 -4.25
CA ASN A 249 -21.72 -25.72 -5.44
C ASN A 249 -20.27 -25.22 -5.52
N ARG A 250 -20.05 -23.92 -5.27
CA ARG A 250 -18.69 -23.34 -5.30
C ARG A 250 -17.81 -23.84 -4.17
N LEU A 251 -18.38 -24.10 -2.98
CA LEU A 251 -17.68 -24.74 -1.87
C LEU A 251 -17.30 -26.18 -2.21
N LEU A 252 -18.19 -26.93 -2.87
CA LEU A 252 -17.90 -28.29 -3.31
C LEU A 252 -16.77 -28.32 -4.34
N HIS A 253 -16.78 -27.41 -5.32
CA HIS A 253 -15.67 -27.26 -6.26
C HIS A 253 -14.36 -26.88 -5.55
N ALA A 254 -14.43 -25.94 -4.58
CA ALA A 254 -13.26 -25.58 -3.80
C ALA A 254 -12.70 -26.74 -2.98
N ALA A 255 -13.56 -27.55 -2.37
CA ALA A 255 -13.15 -28.78 -1.67
C ALA A 255 -12.48 -29.77 -2.63
N GLY A 256 -13.06 -30.00 -3.82
CA GLY A 256 -12.46 -30.85 -4.85
C GLY A 256 -11.06 -30.38 -5.27
N TYR A 257 -10.88 -29.08 -5.57
CA TYR A 257 -9.56 -28.54 -5.89
C TYR A 257 -8.57 -28.65 -4.73
N ALA A 258 -9.01 -28.40 -3.50
CA ALA A 258 -8.17 -28.56 -2.32
C ALA A 258 -7.68 -30.01 -2.18
N LEU A 259 -8.58 -30.99 -2.33
CA LEU A 259 -8.23 -32.41 -2.24
C LEU A 259 -7.27 -32.85 -3.36
N VAL A 260 -7.45 -32.38 -4.59
CA VAL A 260 -6.52 -32.66 -5.70
C VAL A 260 -5.13 -32.07 -5.42
N MET A 261 -5.08 -30.82 -4.94
CA MET A 261 -3.80 -30.19 -4.57
C MET A 261 -3.11 -30.90 -3.40
N LEU A 262 -3.88 -31.29 -2.38
CA LEU A 262 -3.37 -32.04 -1.23
C LEU A 262 -2.88 -33.43 -1.65
N GLY A 263 -3.60 -34.13 -2.53
CA GLY A 263 -3.19 -35.41 -3.07
C GLY A 263 -1.89 -35.34 -3.86
N ALA A 264 -1.76 -34.34 -4.75
CA ALA A 264 -0.52 -34.08 -5.49
C ALA A 264 0.64 -33.79 -4.53
N LEU A 265 0.43 -32.91 -3.54
CA LEU A 265 1.47 -32.54 -2.59
C LEU A 265 1.87 -33.70 -1.68
N SER A 266 0.90 -34.52 -1.24
CA SER A 266 1.16 -35.75 -0.47
C SER A 266 1.97 -36.76 -1.28
N PHE A 267 1.73 -36.88 -2.58
CA PHE A 267 2.50 -37.77 -3.47
C PHE A 267 3.96 -37.33 -3.62
N PHE A 268 4.21 -36.03 -3.82
CA PHE A 268 5.56 -35.51 -4.00
C PHE A 268 6.33 -35.25 -2.72
N ALA A 269 5.65 -34.95 -1.62
CA ALA A 269 6.24 -34.50 -0.36
C ALA A 269 5.59 -35.16 0.88
N GLY A 270 5.16 -36.40 0.78
CA GLY A 270 4.43 -37.11 1.84
C GLY A 270 5.17 -37.15 3.17
N SER A 271 6.50 -37.21 3.16
CA SER A 271 7.33 -37.18 4.38
C SER A 271 7.27 -35.85 5.16
N LEU A 272 6.84 -34.76 4.51
CA LEU A 272 6.67 -33.45 5.16
C LEU A 272 5.34 -33.31 5.86
N PHE A 273 4.35 -34.14 5.49
CA PHE A 273 3.02 -34.13 6.10
C PHE A 273 2.98 -35.00 7.35
N PHE A 274 2.82 -34.35 8.47
CA PHE A 274 2.64 -34.99 9.77
C PHE A 274 1.42 -34.39 10.47
N LEU A 275 0.42 -35.18 10.76
CA LEU A 275 -0.70 -34.76 11.60
C LEU A 275 -0.67 -35.56 12.90
N PRO A 276 -0.79 -34.89 14.07
CA PRO A 276 -0.88 -35.57 15.34
C PRO A 276 -2.04 -36.58 15.32
N GLY A 277 -1.83 -37.77 15.89
CA GLY A 277 -2.86 -38.79 15.95
C GLY A 277 -3.04 -39.66 14.70
N LEU A 278 -2.38 -39.34 13.57
CA LEU A 278 -2.34 -40.19 12.38
C LEU A 278 -0.98 -40.90 12.27
N ALA A 279 -0.97 -42.21 12.09
CA ALA A 279 0.27 -42.96 11.97
C ALA A 279 0.94 -42.76 10.59
N ASP A 280 0.14 -42.77 9.51
CA ASP A 280 0.61 -42.61 8.15
C ASP A 280 -0.50 -41.94 7.30
N ILE A 281 -0.25 -40.72 6.80
CA ILE A 281 -1.20 -39.97 5.97
C ILE A 281 -1.52 -40.75 4.68
N ASN A 282 -0.56 -41.44 4.07
CA ASN A 282 -0.80 -42.14 2.81
C ASN A 282 -1.70 -43.34 2.97
N ARG A 283 -1.62 -44.05 4.10
CA ARG A 283 -2.52 -45.17 4.43
C ARG A 283 -3.87 -44.72 4.97
N GLU A 284 -3.91 -43.56 5.59
CA GLU A 284 -5.07 -42.99 6.26
C GLU A 284 -5.67 -41.80 5.51
N THR A 285 -5.44 -41.71 4.19
CA THR A 285 -5.90 -40.62 3.33
C THR A 285 -7.40 -40.33 3.47
N TRP A 286 -8.22 -41.37 3.69
CA TRP A 286 -9.66 -41.20 3.89
C TRP A 286 -9.99 -40.32 5.12
N LYS A 287 -9.19 -40.39 6.20
CA LYS A 287 -9.37 -39.56 7.39
C LYS A 287 -9.06 -38.08 7.07
N LEU A 288 -8.02 -37.83 6.29
CA LEU A 288 -7.72 -36.49 5.81
C LEU A 288 -8.87 -35.95 4.94
N ILE A 289 -9.39 -36.76 4.02
CA ILE A 289 -10.55 -36.39 3.19
C ILE A 289 -11.76 -36.06 4.05
N ALA A 290 -12.05 -36.87 5.06
CA ALA A 290 -13.15 -36.65 5.98
C ALA A 290 -12.99 -35.37 6.80
N LEU A 291 -11.76 -35.07 7.29
CA LEU A 291 -11.46 -33.86 8.06
C LEU A 291 -11.54 -32.59 7.19
N VAL A 292 -11.03 -32.66 5.97
CA VAL A 292 -11.13 -31.54 5.00
C VAL A 292 -12.60 -31.31 4.65
N GLY A 293 -13.37 -32.38 4.38
CA GLY A 293 -14.81 -32.31 4.13
C GLY A 293 -15.58 -31.69 5.31
N LEU A 294 -15.30 -32.13 6.53
CA LEU A 294 -15.86 -31.53 7.75
C LEU A 294 -15.47 -30.04 7.86
N GLY A 295 -14.22 -29.70 7.52
CA GLY A 295 -13.74 -28.33 7.48
C GLY A 295 -14.53 -27.42 6.51
N PHE A 296 -14.83 -27.91 5.31
CA PHE A 296 -15.66 -27.17 4.35
C PHE A 296 -17.13 -27.03 4.79
N VAL A 297 -17.68 -28.03 5.44
CA VAL A 297 -19.03 -27.94 6.07
C VAL A 297 -19.02 -26.91 7.19
N ALA A 298 -17.99 -26.93 8.05
CA ALA A 298 -17.84 -25.96 9.12
C ALA A 298 -17.65 -24.53 8.57
N ILE A 299 -16.87 -24.33 7.49
CA ILE A 299 -16.75 -23.04 6.78
C ILE A 299 -18.11 -22.58 6.25
N PHE A 300 -18.92 -23.46 5.66
CA PHE A 300 -20.25 -23.10 5.19
C PHE A 300 -21.13 -22.57 6.32
N LEU A 301 -21.19 -23.31 7.45
CA LEU A 301 -21.96 -22.92 8.64
C LEU A 301 -21.40 -21.60 9.23
N PHE A 302 -20.10 -21.51 9.36
CA PHE A 302 -19.43 -20.33 9.89
C PHE A 302 -19.71 -19.08 9.02
N ARG A 303 -19.60 -19.17 7.69
CA ARG A 303 -19.93 -18.08 6.78
C ARG A 303 -21.37 -17.63 6.92
N THR A 304 -22.29 -18.57 6.99
CA THR A 304 -23.72 -18.27 7.18
C THR A 304 -23.96 -17.50 8.48
N ALA A 305 -23.34 -17.95 9.58
CA ALA A 305 -23.41 -17.30 10.88
C ALA A 305 -22.70 -15.93 10.87
N PHE A 306 -21.53 -15.85 10.27
CA PHE A 306 -20.73 -14.63 10.14
C PHE A 306 -21.48 -13.53 9.37
N HIS A 307 -22.08 -13.87 8.22
CA HIS A 307 -22.86 -12.94 7.43
C HIS A 307 -24.13 -12.50 8.16
N TRP A 308 -24.81 -13.41 8.84
CA TRP A 308 -25.98 -13.09 9.67
C TRP A 308 -25.62 -12.15 10.82
N PHE A 309 -24.50 -12.41 11.53
CA PHE A 309 -24.01 -11.58 12.62
C PHE A 309 -23.67 -10.15 12.14
N PHE A 310 -22.86 -10.04 11.09
CA PHE A 310 -22.47 -8.72 10.54
C PHE A 310 -23.63 -7.96 9.91
N TYR A 311 -24.64 -8.65 9.36
CA TYR A 311 -25.86 -8.01 8.89
C TYR A 311 -26.69 -7.45 10.05
N LYS A 312 -26.85 -8.21 11.14
CA LYS A 312 -27.65 -7.82 12.29
C LYS A 312 -27.04 -6.65 13.09
N TRP A 313 -25.72 -6.58 13.17
CA TRP A 313 -25.01 -5.62 14.03
C TRP A 313 -24.48 -4.39 13.28
N ARG A 314 -24.78 -4.20 11.99
CA ARG A 314 -24.41 -3.02 11.16
C ARG A 314 -22.99 -2.48 11.41
N PHE A 315 -21.98 -3.32 11.42
CA PHE A 315 -20.56 -2.93 11.62
C PHE A 315 -19.92 -2.21 10.42
N GLY A 316 -20.69 -1.43 9.63
CA GLY A 316 -20.19 -0.61 8.53
C GLY A 316 -19.76 0.76 9.03
N GLU A 317 -18.65 1.31 8.51
CA GLU A 317 -18.38 2.73 8.65
C GLU A 317 -19.45 3.51 7.87
N ARG A 318 -20.28 4.30 8.58
CA ARG A 318 -21.28 5.14 7.93
C ARG A 318 -20.60 6.28 7.20
N VAL A 319 -20.90 6.39 5.91
CA VAL A 319 -20.30 7.35 5.00
C VAL A 319 -21.35 8.34 4.52
N VAL A 320 -21.02 9.62 4.60
CA VAL A 320 -21.75 10.71 3.95
C VAL A 320 -20.90 11.27 2.82
N VAL A 321 -21.51 11.50 1.66
CA VAL A 321 -20.84 12.13 0.53
C VAL A 321 -21.36 13.56 0.38
N VAL A 322 -20.46 14.53 0.45
CA VAL A 322 -20.75 15.96 0.32
C VAL A 322 -20.51 16.39 -1.12
N GLY A 323 -21.55 16.85 -1.79
CA GLY A 323 -21.49 17.36 -3.15
C GLY A 323 -22.75 17.06 -3.96
N SER A 324 -23.04 17.95 -4.92
CA SER A 324 -24.20 17.86 -5.83
C SER A 324 -23.78 17.49 -7.26
N SER A 325 -22.55 17.00 -7.46
CA SER A 325 -22.02 16.68 -8.79
C SER A 325 -22.33 15.24 -9.23
N ALA A 326 -22.24 14.98 -10.53
CA ALA A 326 -22.35 13.62 -11.08
C ALA A 326 -21.29 12.67 -10.47
N GLU A 327 -20.11 13.20 -10.17
CA GLU A 327 -19.03 12.45 -9.52
C GLU A 327 -19.37 12.09 -8.06
N ALA A 328 -20.07 12.96 -7.33
CA ALA A 328 -20.57 12.65 -5.98
C ALA A 328 -21.57 11.50 -6.02
N GLN A 329 -22.53 11.55 -6.98
CA GLN A 329 -23.48 10.46 -7.20
C GLN A 329 -22.78 9.16 -7.59
N GLN A 330 -21.76 9.24 -8.46
CA GLN A 330 -20.97 8.07 -8.85
C GLN A 330 -20.32 7.39 -7.64
N ILE A 331 -19.66 8.15 -6.76
CA ILE A 331 -19.05 7.60 -5.54
C ILE A 331 -20.11 7.00 -4.63
N ALA A 332 -21.23 7.69 -4.43
CA ALA A 332 -22.32 7.18 -3.61
C ALA A 332 -22.88 5.84 -4.16
N ARG A 333 -23.10 5.74 -5.47
CA ARG A 333 -23.49 4.46 -6.13
C ARG A 333 -22.43 3.39 -5.97
N MET A 334 -21.15 3.72 -6.12
CA MET A 334 -20.05 2.76 -5.94
C MET A 334 -20.01 2.21 -4.52
N VAL A 335 -20.30 3.03 -3.50
CA VAL A 335 -20.41 2.55 -2.11
C VAL A 335 -21.58 1.58 -1.97
N LEU A 336 -22.75 1.91 -2.55
CA LEU A 336 -23.93 1.02 -2.55
C LEU A 336 -23.66 -0.31 -3.26
N ASP A 337 -22.96 -0.26 -4.40
CA ASP A 337 -22.63 -1.44 -5.22
C ASP A 337 -21.54 -2.32 -4.59
N THR A 338 -20.84 -1.83 -3.55
CA THR A 338 -19.73 -2.52 -2.90
C THR A 338 -19.94 -2.70 -1.38
N PRO A 339 -21.00 -3.39 -0.95
CA PRO A 339 -21.36 -3.50 0.47
C PRO A 339 -20.30 -4.18 1.35
N MET A 340 -19.31 -4.90 0.75
CA MET A 340 -18.16 -5.48 1.48
C MET A 340 -16.95 -4.58 1.58
N SER A 341 -17.02 -3.38 1.03
CA SER A 341 -15.97 -2.37 1.25
C SER A 341 -15.81 -2.00 2.74
N GLY A 342 -16.79 -2.39 3.57
CA GLY A 342 -16.87 -1.99 4.98
C GLY A 342 -17.51 -0.61 5.15
N PHE A 343 -17.97 0.01 4.07
CA PHE A 343 -18.65 1.30 4.06
C PHE A 343 -20.16 1.11 3.86
N GLU A 344 -20.94 1.87 4.62
CA GLU A 344 -22.39 1.96 4.49
C GLU A 344 -22.75 3.39 4.11
N LEU A 345 -23.32 3.58 2.91
CA LEU A 345 -23.76 4.90 2.50
C LEU A 345 -24.95 5.34 3.35
N PHE A 346 -24.79 6.43 4.09
CA PHE A 346 -25.92 7.08 4.77
C PHE A 346 -26.68 7.99 3.79
N GLY A 347 -25.97 8.79 2.98
CA GLY A 347 -26.58 9.60 1.93
C GLY A 347 -25.68 10.70 1.39
N LEU A 348 -26.28 11.53 0.56
CA LEU A 348 -25.68 12.72 -0.04
C LEU A 348 -26.05 13.96 0.76
N VAL A 349 -25.11 14.91 0.88
CA VAL A 349 -25.34 16.24 1.44
C VAL A 349 -25.12 17.27 0.34
N GLU A 350 -26.15 18.11 0.13
CA GLU A 350 -26.17 19.11 -0.95
C GLU A 350 -25.32 20.34 -0.63
N GLU A 351 -24.76 20.92 -1.69
CA GLU A 351 -24.09 22.22 -1.65
C GLU A 351 -25.10 23.35 -1.69
N PRO A 352 -24.90 24.46 -0.94
CA PRO A 352 -25.90 25.55 -0.84
C PRO A 352 -26.30 26.20 -2.17
N ASP A 353 -25.33 26.30 -3.11
CA ASP A 353 -25.47 27.09 -4.35
C ASP A 353 -25.67 26.21 -5.61
N GLN A 354 -25.98 24.93 -5.45
CA GLN A 354 -26.16 24.00 -6.57
C GLN A 354 -27.63 23.60 -6.75
N PRO A 355 -28.06 23.31 -7.98
CA PRO A 355 -29.38 22.77 -8.20
C PRO A 355 -29.59 21.46 -7.44
N PRO A 356 -30.80 21.20 -6.92
CA PRO A 356 -31.11 19.99 -6.18
C PRO A 356 -30.82 18.76 -7.04
N LEU A 357 -30.32 17.72 -6.40
CA LEU A 357 -30.00 16.46 -7.07
C LEU A 357 -31.29 15.81 -7.60
N PRO A 358 -31.28 15.25 -8.83
CA PRO A 358 -32.44 14.56 -9.36
C PRO A 358 -32.74 13.33 -8.48
N GLN A 359 -33.94 13.33 -7.91
CA GLN A 359 -34.48 12.21 -7.16
C GLN A 359 -35.20 11.27 -8.12
N GLY A 360 -34.62 10.12 -8.42
CA GLY A 360 -35.20 9.07 -9.27
C GLY A 360 -35.07 7.70 -8.65
N ALA A 361 -35.78 6.71 -9.15
CA ALA A 361 -35.67 5.33 -8.70
C ALA A 361 -34.22 4.85 -8.82
N GLY A 362 -33.56 4.51 -7.69
CA GLY A 362 -32.17 4.11 -7.62
C GLY A 362 -31.15 5.25 -7.43
N ALA A 363 -31.57 6.49 -7.24
CA ALA A 363 -30.69 7.58 -6.85
C ALA A 363 -30.28 7.44 -5.37
N PRO A 364 -29.02 7.77 -5.01
CA PRO A 364 -28.62 7.81 -3.60
C PRO A 364 -29.48 8.82 -2.82
N PRO A 365 -29.87 8.51 -1.57
CA PRO A 365 -30.73 9.40 -0.79
C PRO A 365 -30.02 10.71 -0.43
N VAL A 366 -30.71 11.83 -0.55
CA VAL A 366 -30.27 13.13 -0.05
C VAL A 366 -30.72 13.26 1.40
N VAL A 367 -29.75 13.44 2.32
CA VAL A 367 -30.00 13.39 3.78
C VAL A 367 -29.89 14.75 4.45
N GLY A 368 -29.47 15.79 3.74
CA GLY A 368 -29.37 17.12 4.31
C GLY A 368 -28.58 18.11 3.45
N LYS A 369 -28.39 19.29 4.03
CA LYS A 369 -27.54 20.36 3.46
C LYS A 369 -26.27 20.52 4.24
N LEU A 370 -25.26 21.11 3.60
CA LEU A 370 -23.93 21.31 4.17
C LEU A 370 -23.93 22.06 5.52
N ASP A 371 -24.85 22.96 5.73
CA ASP A 371 -24.97 23.72 6.97
C ASP A 371 -25.30 22.87 8.20
N GLY A 372 -26.03 21.78 8.02
CA GLY A 372 -26.37 20.82 9.06
C GLY A 372 -25.41 19.63 9.18
N LEU A 373 -24.32 19.60 8.42
CA LEU A 373 -23.43 18.44 8.32
C LEU A 373 -22.88 17.96 9.67
N ARG A 374 -22.48 18.87 10.55
CA ARG A 374 -21.92 18.55 11.87
C ARG A 374 -22.94 17.82 12.75
N GLU A 375 -24.16 18.37 12.79
CA GLU A 375 -25.25 17.81 13.58
C GLU A 375 -25.70 16.46 13.05
N LEU A 376 -25.83 16.34 11.72
CA LEU A 376 -26.10 15.09 11.03
C LEU A 376 -25.08 14.00 11.39
N CYS A 377 -23.78 14.34 11.38
CA CYS A 377 -22.73 13.40 11.71
C CYS A 377 -22.80 12.91 13.16
N ARG A 378 -23.19 13.79 14.10
CA ARG A 378 -23.34 13.44 15.52
C ARG A 378 -24.58 12.59 15.79
N GLN A 379 -25.74 12.99 15.24
CA GLN A 379 -27.00 12.29 15.46
C GLN A 379 -27.01 10.89 14.86
N GLU A 380 -26.47 10.75 13.66
CA GLU A 380 -26.50 9.50 12.89
C GLU A 380 -25.25 8.64 13.06
N GLY A 381 -24.27 9.08 13.85
CA GLY A 381 -23.05 8.33 14.08
C GLY A 381 -22.23 8.13 12.80
N VAL A 382 -22.17 9.15 11.95
CA VAL A 382 -21.36 9.13 10.73
C VAL A 382 -19.90 9.12 11.10
N SER A 383 -19.16 8.15 10.60
CA SER A 383 -17.71 7.99 10.88
C SER A 383 -16.82 8.58 9.80
N ARG A 384 -17.38 8.82 8.59
CA ARG A 384 -16.61 9.29 7.44
C ARG A 384 -17.40 10.24 6.55
N VAL A 385 -16.76 11.34 6.15
CA VAL A 385 -17.28 12.32 5.18
C VAL A 385 -16.39 12.33 3.96
N VAL A 386 -16.95 12.08 2.79
CA VAL A 386 -16.28 12.12 1.49
C VAL A 386 -16.61 13.42 0.78
N VAL A 387 -15.60 14.22 0.48
CA VAL A 387 -15.77 15.54 -0.16
C VAL A 387 -15.66 15.38 -1.67
N ALA A 388 -16.78 15.55 -2.38
CA ALA A 388 -16.90 15.40 -3.83
C ALA A 388 -17.46 16.67 -4.52
N LEU A 389 -16.92 17.84 -4.15
CA LEU A 389 -17.33 19.13 -4.67
C LEU A 389 -16.87 19.33 -6.11
N ARG A 390 -17.72 19.92 -6.96
CA ARG A 390 -17.44 20.20 -8.37
C ARG A 390 -16.36 21.25 -8.57
N GLU A 391 -16.43 22.37 -7.86
CA GLU A 391 -15.45 23.46 -7.89
C GLU A 391 -14.83 23.64 -6.51
N ARG A 392 -13.50 23.38 -6.41
CA ARG A 392 -12.79 23.50 -5.13
C ARG A 392 -12.07 24.84 -4.92
N ARG A 393 -11.92 25.67 -5.98
CA ARG A 393 -11.23 26.96 -5.87
C ARG A 393 -12.06 27.98 -5.11
N GLY A 394 -11.69 28.23 -3.85
CA GLY A 394 -12.32 29.25 -2.99
C GLY A 394 -13.68 28.87 -2.39
N LYS A 395 -14.27 27.72 -2.74
CA LYS A 395 -15.60 27.30 -2.29
C LYS A 395 -15.62 26.08 -1.36
N VAL A 396 -14.44 25.56 -0.97
CA VAL A 396 -14.38 24.46 0.00
C VAL A 396 -14.82 25.00 1.36
N PRO A 397 -15.88 24.47 1.97
CA PRO A 397 -16.37 24.92 3.28
C PRO A 397 -15.42 24.41 4.39
N VAL A 398 -14.21 25.00 4.41
CA VAL A 398 -13.10 24.53 5.27
C VAL A 398 -13.51 24.50 6.73
N ASP A 399 -14.20 25.53 7.20
CA ASP A 399 -14.59 25.64 8.61
C ASP A 399 -15.56 24.53 9.00
N ARG A 400 -16.58 24.24 8.16
CA ARG A 400 -17.56 23.17 8.40
C ARG A 400 -16.92 21.78 8.41
N LEU A 401 -16.01 21.52 7.45
CA LEU A 401 -15.28 20.25 7.37
C LEU A 401 -14.28 20.09 8.51
N LEU A 402 -13.68 21.20 8.98
CA LEU A 402 -12.81 21.19 10.16
C LEU A 402 -13.60 20.87 11.43
N ASP A 403 -14.78 21.47 11.61
CA ASP A 403 -15.63 21.17 12.76
C ASP A 403 -15.97 19.69 12.85
N VAL A 404 -16.41 19.10 11.74
CA VAL A 404 -16.70 17.66 11.64
C VAL A 404 -15.45 16.80 11.92
N ARG A 405 -14.30 17.21 11.40
CA ARG A 405 -13.03 16.51 11.65
C ARG A 405 -12.57 16.61 13.11
N MET A 406 -12.85 17.75 13.77
CA MET A 406 -12.55 17.96 15.18
C MET A 406 -13.41 17.09 16.10
N ASP A 407 -14.61 16.74 15.66
CA ASP A 407 -15.49 15.79 16.35
C ASP A 407 -15.06 14.32 16.17
N GLY A 408 -13.96 14.07 15.44
CA GLY A 408 -13.38 12.73 15.28
C GLY A 408 -13.81 12.01 14.00
N VAL A 409 -14.66 12.61 13.16
CA VAL A 409 -15.08 12.06 11.87
C VAL A 409 -13.94 12.15 10.87
N GLN A 410 -13.71 11.10 10.10
CA GLN A 410 -12.70 11.09 9.05
C GLN A 410 -13.21 11.87 7.84
N VAL A 411 -12.46 12.90 7.42
CA VAL A 411 -12.76 13.66 6.21
C VAL A 411 -11.73 13.32 5.15
N GLU A 412 -12.20 12.82 4.01
CA GLU A 412 -11.33 12.44 2.88
C GLU A 412 -11.86 12.96 1.54
N GLU A 413 -10.96 13.03 0.58
CA GLU A 413 -11.30 13.44 -0.78
C GLU A 413 -11.94 12.29 -1.56
N ARG A 414 -12.77 12.65 -2.56
CA ARG A 414 -13.40 11.72 -3.51
C ARG A 414 -12.40 10.73 -4.11
N GLU A 415 -11.21 11.21 -4.49
CA GLU A 415 -10.17 10.41 -5.12
C GLU A 415 -9.66 9.30 -4.18
N ALA A 416 -9.56 9.58 -2.89
CA ALA A 416 -9.15 8.58 -1.89
C ALA A 416 -10.23 7.50 -1.71
N MET A 417 -11.51 7.89 -1.71
CA MET A 417 -12.61 6.93 -1.63
C MET A 417 -12.70 6.08 -2.90
N TYR A 418 -12.56 6.68 -4.08
CA TYR A 418 -12.50 5.97 -5.37
C TYR A 418 -11.38 4.92 -5.37
N GLU A 419 -10.20 5.29 -4.90
CA GLU A 419 -9.05 4.40 -4.78
C GLU A 419 -9.34 3.19 -3.88
N ARG A 420 -9.98 3.41 -2.73
CA ARG A 420 -10.35 2.34 -1.79
C ARG A 420 -11.36 1.36 -2.38
N LEU A 421 -12.37 1.88 -3.09
CA LEU A 421 -13.44 1.06 -3.66
C LEU A 421 -12.99 0.27 -4.89
N THR A 422 -12.14 0.86 -5.74
CA THR A 422 -11.80 0.29 -7.06
C THR A 422 -10.46 -0.41 -7.10
N GLY A 423 -9.52 -0.05 -6.22
CA GLY A 423 -8.13 -0.52 -6.26
C GLY A 423 -7.35 0.06 -7.44
N LYS A 424 -7.70 1.27 -7.91
CA LYS A 424 -7.02 2.00 -8.99
C LYS A 424 -7.03 3.51 -8.73
N LEU A 425 -6.05 4.24 -9.27
CA LEU A 425 -6.01 5.70 -9.19
C LEU A 425 -6.81 6.36 -10.32
N ALA A 426 -7.50 7.46 -10.00
CA ALA A 426 -8.23 8.26 -11.00
C ALA A 426 -7.26 9.20 -11.73
N VAL A 427 -6.49 8.69 -12.69
CA VAL A 427 -5.38 9.40 -13.35
C VAL A 427 -5.85 10.69 -14.04
N GLU A 428 -7.07 10.71 -14.63
CA GLU A 428 -7.60 11.87 -15.35
C GLU A 428 -7.94 13.05 -14.43
N SER A 429 -8.42 12.77 -13.24
CA SER A 429 -8.76 13.79 -12.24
C SER A 429 -7.63 14.08 -11.25
N MET A 430 -6.49 13.37 -11.41
CA MET A 430 -5.38 13.45 -10.49
C MET A 430 -4.62 14.77 -10.63
N ARG A 431 -4.51 15.51 -9.53
CA ARG A 431 -3.74 16.75 -9.50
C ARG A 431 -2.26 16.43 -9.23
N PRO A 432 -1.31 17.20 -9.79
CA PRO A 432 0.11 17.06 -9.46
C PRO A 432 0.39 17.12 -7.96
N SER A 433 -0.36 17.95 -7.22
CA SER A 433 -0.27 18.04 -5.76
C SER A 433 -0.57 16.71 -5.04
N TYR A 434 -1.45 15.88 -5.58
CA TYR A 434 -1.75 14.57 -5.02
C TYR A 434 -0.54 13.62 -5.11
N LEU A 435 0.22 13.69 -6.21
CA LEU A 435 1.46 12.91 -6.37
C LEU A 435 2.60 13.42 -5.47
N ILE A 436 2.68 14.75 -5.28
CA ILE A 436 3.75 15.39 -4.51
C ILE A 436 3.52 15.20 -3.00
N PHE A 437 2.29 15.40 -2.53
CA PHE A 437 1.93 15.38 -1.11
C PHE A 437 1.25 14.09 -0.67
N GLY A 438 0.81 13.26 -1.62
CA GLY A 438 0.17 11.97 -1.34
C GLY A 438 1.13 11.02 -0.63
N GLN A 439 0.65 10.38 0.44
CA GLN A 439 1.42 9.36 1.14
C GLN A 439 1.49 8.08 0.31
N GLY A 440 2.61 7.36 0.39
CA GLY A 440 2.77 6.02 -0.17
C GLY A 440 3.65 5.94 -1.43
N PHE A 441 3.90 7.01 -2.17
CA PHE A 441 4.80 6.99 -3.34
C PHE A 441 6.28 6.88 -2.93
N ALA A 442 6.67 7.46 -1.80
CA ALA A 442 8.03 7.32 -1.26
C ALA A 442 8.13 6.03 -0.43
N LYS A 443 8.98 5.09 -0.86
CA LYS A 443 9.15 3.80 -0.20
C LYS A 443 10.29 3.80 0.81
N ASN A 444 10.05 3.14 1.94
CA ASN A 444 11.08 2.91 2.95
C ASN A 444 12.09 1.87 2.43
N ARG A 445 13.37 2.02 2.82
CA ARG A 445 14.44 1.06 2.48
C ARG A 445 14.12 -0.36 2.92
N LEU A 446 13.51 -0.53 4.10
CA LEU A 446 13.11 -1.86 4.60
C LEU A 446 12.12 -2.54 3.65
N THR A 447 11.12 -1.81 3.15
CA THR A 447 10.15 -2.32 2.15
C THR A 447 10.87 -2.75 0.86
N MET A 448 11.85 -1.98 0.39
CA MET A 448 12.59 -2.31 -0.83
C MET A 448 13.49 -3.54 -0.64
N VAL A 449 14.13 -3.67 0.52
CA VAL A 449 14.97 -4.83 0.84
C VAL A 449 14.12 -6.08 1.01
N SER A 450 13.03 -6.02 1.78
CA SER A 450 12.14 -7.17 1.98
C SER A 450 11.48 -7.63 0.68
N LYS A 451 11.11 -6.68 -0.20
CA LYS A 451 10.63 -6.99 -1.55
C LYS A 451 11.71 -7.71 -2.37
N ARG A 452 12.95 -7.21 -2.35
CA ARG A 452 14.06 -7.84 -3.08
C ARG A 452 14.35 -9.26 -2.60
N LEU A 453 14.30 -9.49 -1.29
CA LEU A 453 14.46 -10.84 -0.71
C LEU A 453 13.33 -11.77 -1.17
N LEU A 454 12.07 -11.30 -1.15
CA LEU A 454 10.93 -12.06 -1.68
C LEU A 454 11.12 -12.37 -3.18
N ASP A 455 11.50 -11.38 -3.99
CA ASP A 455 11.73 -11.54 -5.42
C ASP A 455 12.78 -12.62 -5.73
N VAL A 456 13.92 -12.57 -5.03
CA VAL A 456 15.02 -13.55 -5.20
C VAL A 456 14.58 -14.93 -4.74
N PHE A 457 13.94 -15.04 -3.57
CA PHE A 457 13.44 -16.31 -3.04
C PHE A 457 12.42 -16.95 -3.98
N ALA A 458 11.40 -16.18 -4.40
CA ALA A 458 10.35 -16.67 -5.28
C ALA A 458 10.89 -17.06 -6.67
N ALA A 459 11.81 -16.25 -7.24
CA ALA A 459 12.40 -16.54 -8.54
C ALA A 459 13.34 -17.74 -8.50
N ALA A 460 14.15 -17.89 -7.46
CA ALA A 460 15.03 -19.05 -7.29
C ALA A 460 14.22 -20.35 -7.12
N THR A 461 13.22 -20.32 -6.22
CA THR A 461 12.31 -21.45 -6.01
C THR A 461 11.54 -21.79 -7.29
N GLY A 462 10.99 -20.77 -7.96
CA GLY A 462 10.28 -20.95 -9.23
C GLY A 462 11.16 -21.53 -10.32
N LEU A 463 12.41 -21.09 -10.45
CA LEU A 463 13.38 -21.61 -11.41
C LEU A 463 13.73 -23.08 -11.12
N ILE A 464 14.02 -23.42 -9.86
CA ILE A 464 14.35 -24.80 -9.46
C ILE A 464 13.17 -25.74 -9.72
N LEU A 465 11.97 -25.38 -9.28
CA LEU A 465 10.76 -26.20 -9.48
C LEU A 465 10.36 -26.34 -10.95
N SER A 466 10.57 -25.29 -11.74
CA SER A 466 10.23 -25.32 -13.18
C SER A 466 11.36 -25.85 -14.06
N LEU A 467 12.53 -26.18 -13.53
CA LEU A 467 13.70 -26.60 -14.32
C LEU A 467 13.42 -27.82 -15.22
N PRO A 468 12.81 -28.92 -14.74
CA PRO A 468 12.50 -30.06 -15.61
C PRO A 468 11.56 -29.66 -16.78
N LEU A 469 10.56 -28.83 -16.46
CA LEU A 469 9.60 -28.34 -17.45
C LEU A 469 10.25 -27.34 -18.42
N ALA A 470 11.18 -26.52 -17.94
CA ALA A 470 11.97 -25.61 -18.77
C ALA A 470 12.85 -26.35 -19.77
N LEU A 471 13.51 -27.43 -19.33
CA LEU A 471 14.33 -28.28 -20.20
C LEU A 471 13.47 -28.97 -21.27
N LEU A 472 12.32 -29.52 -20.88
CA LEU A 472 11.35 -30.10 -21.83
C LEU A 472 10.85 -29.05 -22.84
N THR A 473 10.51 -27.85 -22.36
CA THR A 473 10.09 -26.74 -23.22
C THR A 473 11.18 -26.34 -24.19
N ALA A 474 12.43 -26.25 -23.73
CA ALA A 474 13.60 -25.96 -24.59
C ALA A 474 13.78 -27.01 -25.70
N ALA A 475 13.66 -28.28 -25.34
CA ALA A 475 13.72 -29.39 -26.32
C ALA A 475 12.58 -29.31 -27.35
N LEU A 476 11.33 -29.10 -26.89
CA LEU A 476 10.17 -28.94 -27.77
C LEU A 476 10.33 -27.77 -28.76
N VAL A 477 10.77 -26.61 -28.27
CA VAL A 477 11.02 -25.43 -29.12
C VAL A 477 12.11 -25.73 -30.16
N LYS A 478 13.19 -26.41 -29.76
CA LYS A 478 14.31 -26.75 -30.68
C LYS A 478 13.94 -27.77 -31.72
N LEU A 479 13.15 -28.78 -31.36
CA LEU A 479 12.74 -29.87 -32.25
C LEU A 479 11.63 -29.43 -33.25
N THR A 480 10.75 -28.52 -32.83
CA THR A 480 9.58 -28.11 -33.64
C THR A 480 9.82 -26.90 -34.54
N SER A 481 10.91 -26.15 -34.30
CA SER A 481 11.20 -24.96 -35.12
C SER A 481 12.70 -24.66 -35.21
N ARG A 482 13.17 -24.31 -36.42
CA ARG A 482 14.58 -23.93 -36.67
C ARG A 482 14.91 -22.61 -36.01
N GLY A 483 16.09 -22.50 -35.32
CA GLY A 483 16.62 -21.28 -34.72
C GLY A 483 16.93 -21.42 -33.24
N PRO A 484 17.17 -20.29 -32.49
CA PRO A 484 17.51 -20.30 -31.09
C PRO A 484 16.31 -20.68 -30.20
N VAL A 485 16.57 -21.28 -29.04
CA VAL A 485 15.54 -21.66 -28.05
C VAL A 485 14.95 -20.43 -27.38
N PHE A 486 15.81 -19.48 -27.04
CA PHE A 486 15.43 -18.25 -26.38
C PHE A 486 15.18 -17.12 -27.37
N PHE A 487 14.25 -16.26 -27.02
CA PHE A 487 13.97 -15.00 -27.69
C PHE A 487 14.26 -13.87 -26.70
N CYS A 488 15.12 -12.94 -27.09
CA CYS A 488 15.46 -11.77 -26.29
C CYS A 488 14.86 -10.52 -26.94
N GLN A 489 14.17 -9.70 -26.16
CA GLN A 489 13.54 -8.46 -26.62
C GLN A 489 13.84 -7.32 -25.68
N GLU A 490 14.18 -6.18 -26.25
CA GLU A 490 14.40 -4.96 -25.47
C GLU A 490 13.09 -4.43 -24.88
N ARG A 491 13.11 -4.13 -23.60
CA ARG A 491 12.00 -3.61 -22.81
C ARG A 491 12.46 -2.46 -21.92
N THR A 492 11.52 -1.55 -21.62
CA THR A 492 11.76 -0.44 -20.71
C THR A 492 11.72 -0.95 -19.26
N GLY A 493 12.81 -0.73 -18.53
CA GLY A 493 12.97 -1.11 -17.13
C GLY A 493 12.73 0.05 -16.17
N GLN A 494 13.29 -0.09 -14.95
CA GLN A 494 13.23 0.95 -13.93
C GLN A 494 13.95 2.22 -14.41
N ASP A 495 13.39 3.38 -14.04
CA ASP A 495 13.87 4.72 -14.41
C ASP A 495 14.04 4.93 -15.94
N GLY A 496 13.31 4.12 -16.72
CA GLY A 496 13.36 4.19 -18.17
C GLY A 496 14.57 3.47 -18.81
N VAL A 497 15.42 2.82 -18.02
CA VAL A 497 16.62 2.12 -18.51
C VAL A 497 16.20 0.85 -19.24
N PRO A 498 16.57 0.67 -20.53
CA PRO A 498 16.21 -0.52 -21.28
C PRO A 498 16.97 -1.75 -20.80
N PHE A 499 16.34 -2.93 -20.90
CA PHE A 499 16.94 -4.23 -20.59
C PHE A 499 16.47 -5.30 -21.55
N LYS A 500 17.20 -6.42 -21.65
CA LYS A 500 16.85 -7.57 -22.49
C LYS A 500 15.97 -8.55 -21.72
N LEU A 501 14.69 -8.60 -22.06
CA LEU A 501 13.73 -9.58 -21.55
C LEU A 501 13.94 -10.93 -22.23
N ILE A 502 14.11 -12.01 -21.46
CA ILE A 502 14.37 -13.37 -21.96
C ILE A 502 13.08 -14.20 -21.91
N LYS A 503 12.72 -14.84 -23.04
CA LYS A 503 11.57 -15.77 -23.13
C LYS A 503 11.93 -17.00 -23.92
N PHE A 504 11.15 -18.08 -23.83
CA PHE A 504 11.17 -19.11 -24.86
C PHE A 504 10.56 -18.58 -26.16
N ARG A 505 11.14 -18.97 -27.27
CA ARG A 505 10.65 -18.56 -28.59
C ARG A 505 9.31 -19.24 -28.90
N THR A 506 8.30 -18.44 -29.19
CA THR A 506 6.94 -18.88 -29.52
C THR A 506 6.52 -18.51 -30.92
N MET A 507 7.32 -17.71 -31.64
CA MET A 507 7.09 -17.23 -32.98
C MET A 507 8.19 -17.72 -33.94
N ARG A 508 7.91 -17.65 -35.27
CA ARG A 508 8.93 -17.88 -36.30
C ARG A 508 10.04 -16.84 -36.23
N VAL A 509 11.26 -17.18 -36.68
CA VAL A 509 12.45 -16.30 -36.56
C VAL A 509 12.24 -14.96 -37.27
N ASP A 510 11.53 -14.94 -38.37
CA ASP A 510 11.31 -13.75 -39.22
C ASP A 510 10.01 -13.00 -38.90
N ALA A 511 9.37 -13.28 -37.78
CA ALA A 511 8.03 -12.79 -37.42
C ALA A 511 7.88 -11.26 -37.40
N GLU A 512 8.96 -10.50 -37.17
CA GLU A 512 8.96 -9.04 -37.09
C GLU A 512 9.66 -8.33 -38.26
N LYS A 513 10.21 -9.08 -39.23
CA LYS A 513 10.95 -8.48 -40.36
C LYS A 513 10.06 -7.64 -41.28
N GLU A 514 8.82 -8.09 -41.50
CA GLU A 514 7.89 -7.42 -42.42
C GLU A 514 6.96 -6.42 -41.73
N SER A 515 6.52 -6.72 -40.49
CA SER A 515 5.49 -5.93 -39.79
C SER A 515 6.05 -4.88 -38.82
N GLY A 516 7.35 -4.95 -38.54
CA GLY A 516 7.93 -4.12 -37.48
C GLY A 516 7.33 -4.39 -36.08
N PRO A 517 7.48 -3.45 -35.13
CA PRO A 517 6.90 -3.58 -33.81
C PRO A 517 5.38 -3.32 -33.83
N VAL A 518 4.59 -4.38 -33.72
CA VAL A 518 3.11 -4.30 -33.60
C VAL A 518 2.66 -4.91 -32.29
N TRP A 519 1.51 -4.44 -31.78
CA TRP A 519 0.87 -5.08 -30.63
C TRP A 519 0.39 -6.49 -30.98
N ALA A 520 0.43 -7.39 -29.99
CA ALA A 520 0.00 -8.77 -30.18
C ALA A 520 -1.49 -8.84 -30.57
N GLN A 521 -1.79 -9.52 -31.68
CA GLN A 521 -3.15 -9.74 -32.15
C GLN A 521 -3.69 -11.10 -31.69
N LYS A 522 -5.02 -11.21 -31.58
CA LYS A 522 -5.68 -12.50 -31.32
C LYS A 522 -5.52 -13.39 -32.55
N ASN A 523 -5.05 -14.62 -32.34
CA ASN A 523 -4.77 -15.60 -33.45
C ASN A 523 -3.67 -15.15 -34.43
N ASP A 524 -2.58 -14.57 -33.92
CA ASP A 524 -1.43 -14.16 -34.73
C ASP A 524 -0.82 -15.36 -35.51
N ALA A 525 -0.84 -15.31 -36.83
CA ALA A 525 -0.34 -16.36 -37.71
C ALA A 525 1.18 -16.62 -37.59
N ARG A 526 1.92 -15.69 -36.98
CA ARG A 526 3.36 -15.80 -36.74
C ARG A 526 3.71 -16.78 -35.61
N VAL A 527 2.71 -17.15 -34.79
CA VAL A 527 2.88 -18.03 -33.62
C VAL A 527 2.90 -19.49 -34.07
N THR A 528 3.93 -20.23 -33.62
CA THR A 528 4.01 -21.66 -33.88
C THR A 528 2.96 -22.46 -33.10
N PRO A 529 2.54 -23.68 -33.54
CA PRO A 529 1.58 -24.49 -32.79
C PRO A 529 2.04 -24.76 -31.35
N VAL A 530 3.30 -25.12 -31.12
CA VAL A 530 3.91 -25.28 -29.80
C VAL A 530 3.95 -23.93 -29.07
N GLY A 531 4.29 -22.85 -29.75
CA GLY A 531 4.30 -21.51 -29.19
C GLY A 531 2.93 -21.06 -28.69
N ARG A 532 1.83 -21.48 -29.32
CA ARG A 532 0.46 -21.22 -28.84
C ARG A 532 0.20 -21.90 -27.51
N PHE A 533 0.58 -23.17 -27.36
CA PHE A 533 0.47 -23.90 -26.11
C PHE A 533 1.32 -23.23 -25.00
N LEU A 534 2.56 -22.85 -25.31
CA LEU A 534 3.47 -22.21 -24.36
C LEU A 534 2.92 -20.86 -23.86
N ARG A 535 2.30 -20.06 -24.73
CA ARG A 535 1.65 -18.79 -24.34
C ARG A 535 0.42 -19.01 -23.48
N LEU A 536 -0.41 -20.00 -23.80
CA LEU A 536 -1.60 -20.33 -23.01
C LEU A 536 -1.23 -20.78 -21.60
N SER A 537 -0.18 -21.60 -21.48
CA SER A 537 0.32 -22.12 -20.21
C SER A 537 1.30 -21.18 -19.50
N ARG A 538 1.68 -20.04 -20.10
CA ARG A 538 2.70 -19.11 -19.59
C ARG A 538 4.09 -19.74 -19.42
N LEU A 539 4.34 -20.90 -19.97
CA LEU A 539 5.65 -21.57 -19.92
C LEU A 539 6.73 -20.79 -20.68
N ASP A 540 6.35 -19.99 -21.66
CA ASP A 540 7.27 -19.10 -22.39
C ASP A 540 7.91 -18.04 -21.50
N GLU A 541 7.33 -17.72 -20.34
CA GLU A 541 7.81 -16.69 -19.43
C GLU A 541 8.77 -17.21 -18.34
N ILE A 542 8.97 -18.56 -18.21
CA ILE A 542 9.89 -19.15 -17.21
C ILE A 542 11.31 -18.54 -17.26
N PRO A 543 11.96 -18.29 -18.43
CA PRO A 543 13.30 -17.70 -18.43
C PRO A 543 13.40 -16.31 -17.82
N GLN A 544 12.28 -15.59 -17.59
CA GLN A 544 12.29 -14.28 -16.94
C GLN A 544 12.67 -14.36 -15.45
N PHE A 545 12.62 -15.54 -14.82
CA PHE A 545 13.19 -15.72 -13.49
C PHE A 545 14.67 -15.32 -13.43
N LEU A 546 15.41 -15.52 -14.54
CA LEU A 546 16.79 -15.06 -14.67
C LEU A 546 16.90 -13.53 -14.67
N ASN A 547 15.96 -12.82 -15.34
CA ASN A 547 15.90 -11.35 -15.28
C ASN A 547 15.61 -10.84 -13.86
N ILE A 548 14.76 -11.57 -13.10
CA ILE A 548 14.47 -11.23 -11.70
C ILE A 548 15.72 -11.44 -10.83
N LEU A 549 16.40 -12.57 -10.95
CA LEU A 549 17.63 -12.87 -10.22
C LEU A 549 18.75 -11.87 -10.54
N ALA A 550 18.89 -11.47 -11.82
CA ALA A 550 19.81 -10.44 -12.27
C ALA A 550 19.45 -9.02 -11.77
N GLY A 551 18.25 -8.83 -11.18
CA GLY A 551 17.81 -7.55 -10.64
C GLY A 551 17.25 -6.57 -11.65
N GLN A 552 17.06 -6.96 -12.90
CA GLN A 552 16.44 -6.16 -13.96
C GLN A 552 14.91 -6.10 -13.83
N MET A 553 14.32 -7.14 -13.22
CA MET A 553 12.90 -7.28 -12.96
C MET A 553 12.61 -7.58 -11.50
N SER A 554 11.36 -7.47 -11.11
CA SER A 554 10.76 -7.95 -9.87
C SER A 554 9.74 -9.05 -10.18
N PHE A 555 9.36 -9.85 -9.20
CA PHE A 555 8.26 -10.81 -9.39
C PHE A 555 6.94 -10.08 -9.63
N VAL A 556 6.65 -9.04 -8.82
CA VAL A 556 5.45 -8.22 -8.92
C VAL A 556 5.82 -6.78 -9.28
N GLY A 557 5.20 -6.24 -10.32
CA GLY A 557 5.40 -4.86 -10.79
C GLY A 557 4.63 -4.56 -12.07
N PRO A 558 4.71 -3.35 -12.60
CA PRO A 558 4.15 -3.00 -13.91
C PRO A 558 4.75 -3.86 -15.02
N ARG A 559 3.90 -4.35 -15.95
CA ARG A 559 4.41 -5.15 -17.07
C ARG A 559 5.35 -4.33 -17.96
N PRO A 560 6.57 -4.83 -18.31
CA PRO A 560 7.51 -4.08 -19.12
C PRO A 560 7.02 -3.92 -20.57
N GLU A 561 6.99 -2.70 -21.07
CA GLU A 561 6.60 -2.36 -22.44
C GLU A 561 7.84 -2.12 -23.33
N ARG A 562 7.65 -2.20 -24.65
CA ARG A 562 8.70 -1.91 -25.64
C ARG A 562 8.99 -0.41 -25.67
N PRO A 563 10.26 0.04 -25.78
CA PRO A 563 10.62 1.46 -25.80
C PRO A 563 9.83 2.27 -26.84
N HIS A 564 9.60 1.71 -28.03
CA HIS A 564 8.82 2.32 -29.09
C HIS A 564 7.39 2.69 -28.64
N PHE A 565 6.67 1.78 -27.98
CA PHE A 565 5.33 2.06 -27.47
C PHE A 565 5.35 3.00 -26.26
N VAL A 566 6.38 2.94 -25.43
CA VAL A 566 6.53 3.85 -24.29
C VAL A 566 6.61 5.29 -24.76
N GLU A 567 7.36 5.57 -25.83
CA GLU A 567 7.46 6.94 -26.37
C GLU A 567 6.12 7.47 -26.90
N GLN A 568 5.34 6.63 -27.58
CA GLN A 568 4.00 7.00 -28.05
C GLN A 568 3.03 7.24 -26.88
N LEU A 569 3.04 6.34 -25.87
CA LEU A 569 2.13 6.43 -24.74
C LEU A 569 2.45 7.58 -23.79
N LYS A 570 3.70 7.99 -23.66
CA LYS A 570 4.12 9.20 -22.93
C LYS A 570 3.50 10.48 -23.48
N GLN A 571 3.32 10.55 -24.81
CA GLN A 571 2.72 11.72 -25.46
C GLN A 571 1.20 11.77 -25.28
N SER A 572 0.55 10.60 -25.18
CA SER A 572 -0.91 10.48 -25.17
C SER A 572 -1.50 10.38 -23.76
N ILE A 573 -0.73 9.85 -22.78
CA ILE A 573 -1.25 9.55 -21.44
C ILE A 573 -0.48 10.35 -20.39
N PRO A 574 -1.17 11.23 -19.62
CA PRO A 574 -0.54 11.96 -18.51
C PRO A 574 0.06 11.00 -17.48
N PHE A 575 1.21 11.38 -16.92
CA PHE A 575 1.90 10.63 -15.87
C PHE A 575 2.37 9.21 -16.26
N TYR A 576 2.30 8.81 -17.53
CA TYR A 576 2.71 7.48 -17.98
C TYR A 576 4.12 7.08 -17.54
N PRO A 577 5.15 7.98 -17.53
CA PRO A 577 6.50 7.65 -17.07
C PRO A 577 6.60 7.19 -15.62
N LEU A 578 5.63 7.55 -14.76
CA LEU A 578 5.67 7.19 -13.34
C LEU A 578 5.60 5.67 -13.09
N ARG A 579 5.08 4.89 -14.05
CA ARG A 579 5.08 3.44 -13.94
C ARG A 579 6.48 2.81 -13.96
N HIS A 580 7.47 3.55 -14.45
CA HIS A 580 8.87 3.12 -14.51
C HIS A 580 9.67 3.50 -13.26
N THR A 581 9.09 4.13 -12.25
CA THR A 581 9.78 4.45 -10.99
C THR A 581 10.12 3.20 -10.16
N VAL A 582 9.53 2.06 -10.48
CA VAL A 582 9.80 0.75 -9.87
C VAL A 582 10.25 -0.24 -10.93
N LYS A 583 10.84 -1.37 -10.50
CA LYS A 583 11.21 -2.45 -11.42
C LYS A 583 9.97 -3.03 -12.08
N PRO A 584 10.03 -3.34 -13.39
CA PRO A 584 8.96 -4.05 -14.07
C PRO A 584 8.78 -5.46 -13.49
N GLY A 585 7.53 -5.96 -13.52
CA GLY A 585 7.16 -7.24 -12.96
C GLY A 585 6.95 -8.35 -14.00
N LEU A 586 7.18 -9.60 -13.57
CA LEU A 586 6.71 -10.80 -14.28
C LEU A 586 5.18 -10.82 -14.26
N THR A 587 4.60 -10.56 -13.10
CA THR A 587 3.18 -10.29 -12.90
C THR A 587 2.95 -8.91 -12.30
N GLY A 588 1.70 -8.42 -12.26
CA GLY A 588 1.38 -7.12 -11.71
C GLY A 588 -0.10 -6.95 -11.42
N TRP A 589 -0.42 -5.91 -10.61
CA TRP A 589 -1.79 -5.63 -10.22
C TRP A 589 -2.71 -5.39 -11.42
N ALA A 590 -2.23 -4.65 -12.44
CA ALA A 590 -2.96 -4.47 -13.69
C ALA A 590 -3.24 -5.82 -14.39
N GLN A 591 -2.27 -6.74 -14.44
CA GLN A 591 -2.38 -8.02 -15.12
C GLN A 591 -3.42 -8.95 -14.47
N VAL A 592 -3.61 -8.87 -13.14
CA VAL A 592 -4.58 -9.73 -12.42
C VAL A 592 -5.98 -9.10 -12.30
N ARG A 593 -6.13 -7.81 -12.61
CA ARG A 593 -7.40 -7.08 -12.46
C ARG A 593 -8.04 -6.64 -13.78
N HIS A 594 -7.25 -6.46 -14.81
CA HIS A 594 -7.72 -5.96 -16.11
C HIS A 594 -7.41 -6.96 -17.22
N PRO A 595 -8.40 -7.34 -18.06
CA PRO A 595 -8.16 -8.23 -19.20
C PRO A 595 -7.23 -7.56 -20.23
N TYR A 596 -6.61 -8.39 -21.02
CA TYR A 596 -5.60 -7.93 -21.97
C TYR A 596 -6.24 -7.11 -23.10
N GLY A 597 -5.85 -5.84 -23.22
CA GLY A 597 -6.20 -4.93 -24.30
C GLY A 597 -4.96 -4.34 -24.98
N ALA A 598 -5.13 -3.82 -26.20
CA ALA A 598 -4.06 -3.29 -27.06
C ALA A 598 -4.42 -1.91 -27.64
N SER A 599 -5.15 -1.09 -26.85
CA SER A 599 -5.50 0.28 -27.21
C SER A 599 -4.85 1.29 -26.24
N ILE A 600 -4.95 2.58 -26.56
CA ILE A 600 -4.48 3.67 -25.69
C ILE A 600 -5.32 3.70 -24.40
N GLU A 601 -6.63 3.47 -24.52
CA GLU A 601 -7.56 3.40 -23.38
C GLU A 601 -7.19 2.24 -22.44
N ASP A 602 -6.86 1.07 -23.00
CA ASP A 602 -6.36 -0.06 -22.22
C ASP A 602 -5.03 0.25 -21.51
N ALA A 603 -4.13 0.98 -22.18
CA ALA A 603 -2.87 1.41 -21.58
C ALA A 603 -3.11 2.39 -20.44
N GLN A 604 -4.08 3.29 -20.59
CA GLN A 604 -4.48 4.24 -19.54
C GLN A 604 -5.12 3.51 -18.35
N GLU A 605 -6.01 2.54 -18.62
CA GLU A 605 -6.62 1.73 -17.55
C GLU A 605 -5.57 0.90 -16.80
N LYS A 606 -4.59 0.29 -17.51
CA LYS A 606 -3.45 -0.39 -16.88
C LYS A 606 -2.63 0.56 -16.02
N LEU A 607 -2.40 1.80 -16.48
CA LEU A 607 -1.67 2.81 -15.71
C LEU A 607 -2.36 3.12 -14.37
N ARG A 608 -3.70 3.19 -14.35
CA ARG A 608 -4.47 3.41 -13.10
C ARG A 608 -4.17 2.34 -12.06
N TYR A 609 -4.11 1.07 -12.46
CA TYR A 609 -3.74 -0.05 -11.59
C TYR A 609 -2.25 -0.07 -11.24
N ASP A 610 -1.36 0.25 -12.20
CA ASP A 610 0.08 0.29 -11.97
C ASP A 610 0.45 1.36 -10.94
N LEU A 611 -0.13 2.57 -11.04
CA LEU A 611 0.10 3.65 -10.08
C LEU A 611 -0.50 3.33 -8.70
N TYR A 612 -1.64 2.65 -8.64
CA TYR A 612 -2.20 2.14 -7.39
C TYR A 612 -1.23 1.16 -6.72
N TYR A 613 -0.67 0.22 -7.50
CA TYR A 613 0.33 -0.71 -7.00
C TYR A 613 1.58 0.03 -6.48
N ILE A 614 2.11 0.97 -7.25
CA ILE A 614 3.28 1.76 -6.88
C ILE A 614 3.02 2.51 -5.56
N LYS A 615 1.86 3.14 -5.41
CA LYS A 615 1.48 3.85 -4.19
C LYS A 615 1.37 2.92 -2.98
N ASN A 616 0.76 1.75 -3.15
CA ASN A 616 0.42 0.82 -2.06
C ASN A 616 1.38 -0.38 -1.95
N MET A 617 2.52 -0.36 -2.64
CA MET A 617 3.49 -1.45 -2.68
C MET A 617 3.93 -1.88 -1.28
N SER A 618 3.71 -3.15 -0.95
CA SER A 618 4.09 -3.78 0.30
C SER A 618 4.28 -5.28 0.09
N LEU A 619 4.98 -5.95 1.01
CA LEU A 619 5.23 -7.39 0.96
C LEU A 619 3.92 -8.20 0.88
N LEU A 620 2.91 -7.83 1.69
CA LEU A 620 1.60 -8.49 1.70
C LEU A 620 0.85 -8.28 0.39
N PHE A 621 0.98 -7.10 -0.22
CA PHE A 621 0.36 -6.84 -1.51
C PHE A 621 1.01 -7.67 -2.62
N ASP A 622 2.34 -7.78 -2.62
CA ASP A 622 3.05 -8.64 -3.57
C ASP A 622 2.61 -10.10 -3.45
N ILE A 623 2.57 -10.64 -2.24
CA ILE A 623 2.08 -12.00 -1.99
C ILE A 623 0.64 -12.17 -2.49
N SER A 624 -0.24 -11.19 -2.22
CA SER A 624 -1.63 -11.22 -2.72
C SER A 624 -1.71 -11.24 -4.25
N VAL A 625 -0.87 -10.46 -4.94
CA VAL A 625 -0.80 -10.45 -6.42
C VAL A 625 -0.27 -11.78 -6.95
N MET A 626 0.75 -12.37 -6.31
CA MET A 626 1.29 -13.68 -6.69
C MET A 626 0.22 -14.78 -6.61
N PHE A 627 -0.53 -14.84 -5.51
CA PHE A 627 -1.65 -15.80 -5.37
C PHE A 627 -2.73 -15.60 -6.42
N ARG A 628 -3.11 -14.34 -6.71
CA ARG A 628 -4.08 -14.03 -7.77
C ARG A 628 -3.56 -14.41 -9.15
N THR A 629 -2.26 -14.29 -9.40
CA THR A 629 -1.64 -14.69 -10.66
C THR A 629 -1.79 -16.19 -10.89
N ILE A 630 -1.57 -17.00 -9.86
CA ILE A 630 -1.79 -18.46 -9.94
C ILE A 630 -3.25 -18.74 -10.35
N ALA A 631 -4.22 -18.08 -9.72
CA ALA A 631 -5.64 -18.24 -10.06
C ALA A 631 -5.93 -17.83 -11.52
N VAL A 632 -5.33 -16.74 -12.03
CA VAL A 632 -5.49 -16.28 -13.42
C VAL A 632 -4.89 -17.29 -14.41
N ILE A 633 -3.72 -17.85 -14.11
CA ILE A 633 -3.06 -18.88 -14.96
C ILE A 633 -3.91 -20.14 -15.02
N LEU A 634 -4.36 -20.65 -13.87
CA LEU A 634 -5.17 -21.87 -13.81
C LEU A 634 -6.53 -21.75 -14.50
N ARG A 635 -7.14 -20.55 -14.52
CA ARG A 635 -8.39 -20.26 -15.26
C ARG A 635 -8.18 -20.07 -16.76
N GLY A 636 -6.93 -19.99 -17.23
CA GLY A 636 -6.60 -19.66 -18.61
C GLY A 636 -7.05 -18.25 -19.02
N SER A 637 -7.48 -17.42 -18.09
CA SER A 637 -7.90 -16.06 -18.36
C SER A 637 -6.66 -15.16 -18.49
N GLY A 638 -6.59 -14.38 -19.58
CA GLY A 638 -5.49 -13.43 -19.82
C GLY A 638 -4.34 -13.96 -20.70
N ALA A 639 -4.47 -15.13 -21.32
CA ALA A 639 -3.59 -15.60 -22.40
C ALA A 639 -4.16 -15.19 -23.76
N ARG A 640 -3.29 -14.64 -24.63
CA ARG A 640 -3.56 -14.39 -26.06
C ARG A 640 -2.55 -15.09 -26.94
#